data_15d5d51fb7179dfb27dc140860929ad5
#
_entry.id   15d5d51fb7179dfb27dc140860929ad5
#
_cell.length_a   1.000
_cell.length_b   1.000
_cell.length_c   1.000
_cell.angle_alpha   90.00
_cell.angle_beta   90.00
_cell.angle_gamma   90.00
#
_symmetry.space_group_name_H-M   'P 1'
#
loop_
_entity.id
_entity.type
_entity.pdbx_description
1 polymer ?
#
loop_
_entity_poly.entity_id
_entity_poly.type
_entity_poly.pdbx_seq_one_letter_code
_entity_poly.pdbx_strand_id
1 'polypeptide(L)'
;MLKTIKKWLNRERRVLITASAVGGTVIVMRWFGFLQVWEWTAFDRFVRWRPPEPMDSRITIVEINEADLQKYGYPMSDAVLAQLLQKLHAGKPRAIGLDIYRDLPTQPGNAELLKTFKTIPNLIGIELMPDETRLGVRPPSVLDKLSRIGFNNVVIDADGKVRRALLYSWPGDGKTHESFALRLALSYLETEGISPEPAANVNPKYLQLGRGVFRRFEPNDGAYVRSDSRGYQILANLRGPIGSFRIVSMSDVLSGKVPADFVRSRAVLIGSTAPSLKDFNQNAYSSGLFAPPQLIPGVELQAHFLSQILSAALDGRGGIKVWHEAAELLWILLWSWAGACVSWKLGSIGRSVWCLSSICLGLSASLYLAFLAGWWLPLIPAILSLLGSSCAVVAYLAHLQEELKRSKEFLQSLIDTIPDPIFVKDINHRWVVLNQAYCQFIGYPWEILTHRTDYDLFPQAEADIFWQEDELVLQTHQPRENEEYFTDAHGVTHLISTKRSLHKDAAGNLFLVGVIRDITERQLREDALKQKNAELSHQAYHDALTGLPNRKMFYESLHQALERASSNQELLALLFLDLDGFKSINDTLGHNVGDLLLKAVASRLKQCLRGSDIISRLGGDEFTVILPAIPGSYEAEKVAKKICYAIMQPFILEEYTVSVTTSIGISLYPIDGQESDILVKNADAAMYRAKEGGKNQYQFF
;
A
#
# COMPACT_ATOMS: atom_id res chain seq x y z
N MET A 1 -7.74 34.92 -1.76
CA MET A 1 -8.06 33.55 -1.36
C MET A 1 -7.67 32.51 -2.43
N LEU A 2 -8.18 32.55 -3.67
CA LEU A 2 -7.85 31.59 -4.75
C LEU A 2 -6.36 31.53 -5.12
N LYS A 3 -5.64 32.66 -5.19
CA LYS A 3 -4.18 32.70 -5.47
C LYS A 3 -3.37 32.06 -4.34
N THR A 4 -3.78 32.22 -3.09
CA THR A 4 -3.14 31.64 -1.91
C THR A 4 -3.36 30.11 -1.87
N ILE A 5 -4.57 29.66 -2.22
CA ILE A 5 -4.90 28.23 -2.34
C ILE A 5 -4.10 27.58 -3.49
N LYS A 6 -3.97 28.24 -4.64
CA LYS A 6 -3.20 27.72 -5.79
C LYS A 6 -1.69 27.63 -5.49
N LYS A 7 -1.14 28.61 -4.75
CA LYS A 7 0.26 28.60 -4.32
C LYS A 7 0.51 27.51 -3.26
N TRP A 8 -0.45 27.31 -2.35
CA TRP A 8 -0.44 26.23 -1.38
C TRP A 8 -0.56 24.85 -2.05
N LEU A 9 -1.52 24.67 -2.98
CA LEU A 9 -1.70 23.43 -3.75
C LEU A 9 -0.44 23.05 -4.55
N ASN A 10 0.25 24.00 -5.16
CA ASN A 10 1.48 23.71 -5.90
C ASN A 10 2.65 23.29 -4.98
N ARG A 11 2.73 23.84 -3.78
CA ARG A 11 3.77 23.51 -2.80
C ARG A 11 3.53 22.13 -2.17
N GLU A 12 2.26 21.80 -1.94
CA GLU A 12 1.84 20.58 -1.22
C GLU A 12 1.38 19.45 -2.19
N ARG A 13 1.59 19.66 -3.51
CA ARG A 13 1.08 18.76 -4.56
C ARG A 13 1.46 17.30 -4.35
N ARG A 14 2.69 17.03 -3.91
CA ARG A 14 3.16 15.66 -3.68
C ARG A 14 2.43 14.98 -2.52
N VAL A 15 2.18 15.70 -1.44
CA VAL A 15 1.43 15.20 -0.27
C VAL A 15 0.00 14.85 -0.67
N LEU A 16 -0.65 15.73 -1.47
CA LEU A 16 -2.01 15.48 -1.97
C LEU A 16 -2.07 14.28 -2.91
N ILE A 17 -1.08 14.12 -3.79
CA ILE A 17 -0.98 12.95 -4.68
C ILE A 17 -0.83 11.67 -3.85
N THR A 18 0.08 11.65 -2.87
CA THR A 18 0.28 10.50 -1.99
C THR A 18 -1.00 10.16 -1.22
N ALA A 19 -1.66 11.16 -0.64
CA ALA A 19 -2.92 10.98 0.06
C ALA A 19 -4.00 10.42 -0.87
N SER A 20 -4.13 10.98 -2.08
CA SER A 20 -5.12 10.49 -3.06
C SER A 20 -4.82 9.07 -3.53
N ALA A 21 -3.54 8.69 -3.67
CA ALA A 21 -3.15 7.33 -4.00
C ALA A 21 -3.52 6.34 -2.89
N VAL A 22 -3.26 6.69 -1.61
CA VAL A 22 -3.66 5.87 -0.46
C VAL A 22 -5.18 5.76 -0.37
N GLY A 23 -5.91 6.89 -0.46
CA GLY A 23 -7.36 6.88 -0.46
C GLY A 23 -7.93 6.03 -1.61
N GLY A 24 -7.36 6.15 -2.80
CA GLY A 24 -7.69 5.32 -3.96
C GLY A 24 -7.45 3.83 -3.71
N THR A 25 -6.33 3.47 -3.06
CA THR A 25 -6.04 2.08 -2.67
C THR A 25 -7.09 1.54 -1.69
N VAL A 26 -7.48 2.32 -0.69
CA VAL A 26 -8.51 1.92 0.28
C VAL A 26 -9.87 1.77 -0.41
N ILE A 27 -10.21 2.65 -1.36
CA ILE A 27 -11.42 2.54 -2.19
C ILE A 27 -11.40 1.23 -3.00
N VAL A 28 -10.28 0.90 -3.63
CA VAL A 28 -10.11 -0.35 -4.37
C VAL A 28 -10.26 -1.56 -3.44
N MET A 29 -9.62 -1.56 -2.25
CA MET A 29 -9.79 -2.62 -1.25
C MET A 29 -11.26 -2.79 -0.83
N ARG A 30 -11.99 -1.66 -0.66
CA ARG A 30 -13.42 -1.69 -0.38
C ARG A 30 -14.21 -2.29 -1.54
N TRP A 31 -13.96 -1.91 -2.78
CA TRP A 31 -14.65 -2.43 -3.97
C TRP A 31 -14.47 -3.94 -4.17
N PHE A 32 -13.32 -4.48 -3.75
CA PHE A 32 -13.08 -5.93 -3.75
C PHE A 32 -13.60 -6.65 -2.50
N GLY A 33 -14.18 -5.92 -1.53
CA GLY A 33 -14.76 -6.51 -0.31
C GLY A 33 -13.75 -6.86 0.78
N PHE A 34 -12.45 -6.53 0.63
CA PHE A 34 -11.44 -6.85 1.65
C PHE A 34 -11.71 -6.21 3.01
N LEU A 35 -12.45 -5.11 3.05
CA LEU A 35 -12.76 -4.39 4.27
C LEU A 35 -14.12 -4.77 4.86
N GLN A 36 -14.93 -5.57 4.17
CA GLN A 36 -16.31 -5.88 4.52
C GLN A 36 -16.43 -6.55 5.90
N VAL A 37 -15.64 -7.57 6.16
CA VAL A 37 -15.68 -8.31 7.44
C VAL A 37 -15.29 -7.43 8.63
N TRP A 38 -14.29 -6.56 8.42
CA TRP A 38 -13.84 -5.62 9.46
C TRP A 38 -14.93 -4.58 9.78
N GLU A 39 -15.60 -4.07 8.76
CA GLU A 39 -16.68 -3.10 8.92
C GLU A 39 -17.93 -3.74 9.54
N TRP A 40 -18.27 -4.98 9.18
CA TRP A 40 -19.33 -5.75 9.86
C TRP A 40 -18.98 -5.97 11.33
N THR A 41 -17.72 -6.24 11.65
CA THR A 41 -17.28 -6.38 13.05
C THR A 41 -17.45 -5.06 13.81
N ALA A 42 -17.13 -3.92 13.19
CA ALA A 42 -17.34 -2.60 13.77
C ALA A 42 -18.85 -2.33 13.98
N PHE A 43 -19.69 -2.63 13.00
CA PHE A 43 -21.14 -2.55 13.10
C PHE A 43 -21.69 -3.38 14.27
N ASP A 44 -21.31 -4.67 14.37
CA ASP A 44 -21.74 -5.53 15.44
C ASP A 44 -21.32 -5.01 16.82
N ARG A 45 -20.14 -4.37 16.92
CA ARG A 45 -19.71 -3.70 18.16
C ARG A 45 -20.60 -2.51 18.51
N PHE A 46 -20.93 -1.70 17.54
CA PHE A 46 -21.84 -0.55 17.75
C PHE A 46 -23.24 -1.01 18.16
N VAL A 47 -23.76 -2.08 17.56
CA VAL A 47 -25.02 -2.70 17.98
C VAL A 47 -24.97 -3.14 19.43
N ARG A 48 -23.91 -3.84 19.85
CA ARG A 48 -23.74 -4.32 21.24
C ARG A 48 -23.55 -3.22 22.26
N TRP A 49 -22.87 -2.13 21.88
CA TRP A 49 -22.63 -0.99 22.78
C TRP A 49 -23.83 -0.05 22.89
N ARG A 50 -24.80 -0.22 22.00
CA ARG A 50 -26.03 0.55 22.06
C ARG A 50 -26.74 0.28 23.40
N PRO A 51 -27.22 1.33 24.09
CA PRO A 51 -28.04 1.15 25.28
C PRO A 51 -29.21 0.19 25.04
N PRO A 52 -29.49 -0.74 25.98
CA PRO A 52 -30.57 -1.70 25.82
C PRO A 52 -31.91 -0.95 25.71
N GLU A 53 -32.71 -1.32 24.72
CA GLU A 53 -34.07 -0.82 24.59
C GLU A 53 -35.01 -1.57 25.54
N PRO A 54 -36.07 -0.94 26.04
CA PRO A 54 -37.05 -1.63 26.85
C PRO A 54 -37.72 -2.77 26.06
N MET A 55 -38.15 -3.82 26.78
CA MET A 55 -38.87 -4.94 26.15
C MET A 55 -40.08 -4.44 25.37
N ASP A 56 -40.32 -5.02 24.19
CA ASP A 56 -41.52 -4.69 23.41
C ASP A 56 -42.74 -5.37 24.03
N SER A 57 -43.54 -4.58 24.74
CA SER A 57 -44.74 -5.09 25.43
C SER A 57 -45.82 -5.61 24.50
N ARG A 58 -45.71 -5.34 23.20
CA ARG A 58 -46.65 -5.78 22.15
C ARG A 58 -46.44 -7.22 21.72
N ILE A 59 -45.29 -7.79 22.03
CA ILE A 59 -44.86 -9.11 21.56
C ILE A 59 -44.71 -10.07 22.74
N THR A 60 -45.18 -11.28 22.58
CA THR A 60 -45.03 -12.37 23.53
C THR A 60 -44.57 -13.64 22.76
N ILE A 61 -43.55 -14.31 23.24
CA ILE A 61 -43.09 -15.57 22.69
C ILE A 61 -43.62 -16.71 23.56
N VAL A 62 -44.26 -17.66 22.95
CA VAL A 62 -44.62 -18.95 23.55
C VAL A 62 -43.52 -19.95 23.10
N GLU A 63 -42.58 -20.18 23.97
CA GLU A 63 -41.47 -21.08 23.67
C GLU A 63 -41.85 -22.55 23.80
N ILE A 64 -41.31 -23.36 22.92
CA ILE A 64 -41.27 -24.80 23.03
C ILE A 64 -39.83 -25.16 23.41
N ASN A 65 -39.62 -25.34 24.69
CA ASN A 65 -38.33 -25.63 25.26
C ASN A 65 -38.07 -27.16 25.37
N GLU A 66 -36.89 -27.55 25.87
CA GLU A 66 -36.50 -28.94 25.97
C GLU A 66 -37.44 -29.78 26.88
N ALA A 67 -37.95 -29.19 27.97
CA ALA A 67 -38.88 -29.82 28.85
C ALA A 67 -40.27 -30.06 28.17
N ASP A 68 -40.68 -29.13 27.31
CA ASP A 68 -41.90 -29.30 26.53
C ASP A 68 -41.75 -30.43 25.51
N LEU A 69 -40.59 -30.57 24.85
CA LEU A 69 -40.31 -31.66 23.92
C LEU A 69 -40.30 -33.02 24.63
N GLN A 70 -39.72 -33.10 25.81
CA GLN A 70 -39.75 -34.34 26.61
C GLN A 70 -41.17 -34.72 27.03
N LYS A 71 -42.00 -33.73 27.37
CA LYS A 71 -43.35 -33.97 27.86
C LYS A 71 -44.35 -34.32 26.78
N TYR A 72 -44.29 -33.62 25.64
CA TYR A 72 -45.29 -33.71 24.57
C TYR A 72 -44.80 -34.41 23.31
N GLY A 73 -43.50 -34.76 23.24
CA GLY A 73 -42.86 -35.39 22.10
C GLY A 73 -42.52 -34.39 20.94
N TYR A 74 -41.73 -34.90 20.00
CA TYR A 74 -41.45 -34.17 18.77
C TYR A 74 -41.42 -35.12 17.56
N PRO A 75 -42.11 -34.82 16.48
CA PRO A 75 -43.02 -33.68 16.30
C PRO A 75 -44.26 -33.80 17.22
N MET A 76 -44.62 -32.65 17.81
CA MET A 76 -45.79 -32.54 18.71
C MET A 76 -47.08 -32.92 17.97
N SER A 77 -47.99 -33.62 18.66
CA SER A 77 -49.30 -34.03 18.06
C SER A 77 -50.16 -32.81 17.70
N ASP A 78 -50.96 -32.98 16.68
CA ASP A 78 -51.91 -31.96 16.22
C ASP A 78 -52.97 -31.60 17.28
N ALA A 79 -53.33 -32.53 18.16
CA ALA A 79 -54.23 -32.29 19.29
C ALA A 79 -53.65 -31.28 20.28
N VAL A 80 -52.37 -31.47 20.68
CA VAL A 80 -51.69 -30.57 21.61
C VAL A 80 -51.56 -29.17 21.00
N LEU A 81 -51.21 -29.10 19.73
CA LEU A 81 -51.09 -27.81 19.02
C LEU A 81 -52.47 -27.10 18.89
N ALA A 82 -53.52 -27.83 18.56
CA ALA A 82 -54.86 -27.31 18.53
C ALA A 82 -55.30 -26.73 19.88
N GLN A 83 -55.05 -27.48 20.98
CA GLN A 83 -55.35 -27.05 22.33
C GLN A 83 -54.57 -25.77 22.72
N LEU A 84 -53.28 -25.70 22.34
CA LEU A 84 -52.46 -24.49 22.56
C LEU A 84 -53.03 -23.30 21.86
N LEU A 85 -53.35 -23.40 20.56
CA LEU A 85 -53.88 -22.34 19.75
C LEU A 85 -55.25 -21.87 20.25
N GLN A 86 -56.13 -22.79 20.66
CA GLN A 86 -57.45 -22.45 21.23
C GLN A 86 -57.31 -21.65 22.54
N LYS A 87 -56.40 -22.07 23.45
CA LYS A 87 -56.14 -21.35 24.70
C LYS A 87 -55.57 -19.96 24.45
N LEU A 88 -54.61 -19.83 23.52
CA LEU A 88 -54.07 -18.52 23.16
C LEU A 88 -55.13 -17.63 22.52
N HIS A 89 -55.94 -18.16 21.64
CA HIS A 89 -57.03 -17.41 20.99
C HIS A 89 -58.07 -16.88 22.00
N ALA A 90 -58.37 -17.66 23.04
CA ALA A 90 -59.26 -17.26 24.11
C ALA A 90 -58.75 -15.99 24.85
N GLY A 91 -57.45 -15.77 24.90
CA GLY A 91 -56.82 -14.57 25.44
C GLY A 91 -56.91 -13.33 24.57
N LYS A 92 -57.52 -13.43 23.38
CA LYS A 92 -57.75 -12.36 22.42
C LYS A 92 -56.47 -11.63 21.98
N PRO A 93 -55.43 -12.32 21.46
CA PRO A 93 -54.29 -11.68 20.84
C PRO A 93 -54.66 -11.00 19.56
N ARG A 94 -53.90 -9.97 19.14
CA ARG A 94 -54.10 -9.30 17.82
C ARG A 94 -53.61 -10.15 16.64
N ALA A 95 -52.49 -10.88 16.84
CA ALA A 95 -51.97 -11.82 15.86
C ALA A 95 -51.33 -13.02 16.57
N ILE A 96 -51.45 -14.21 15.97
CA ILE A 96 -50.80 -15.42 16.41
C ILE A 96 -49.90 -15.92 15.27
N GLY A 97 -48.60 -16.04 15.51
CA GLY A 97 -47.66 -16.63 14.58
C GLY A 97 -47.25 -18.03 15.01
N LEU A 98 -47.38 -18.96 14.11
CA LEU A 98 -46.97 -20.35 14.32
C LEU A 98 -45.66 -20.60 13.55
N ASP A 99 -44.52 -20.48 14.24
CA ASP A 99 -43.18 -20.70 13.70
C ASP A 99 -42.80 -22.21 13.84
N ILE A 100 -43.68 -23.06 13.27
CA ILE A 100 -43.51 -24.49 13.23
C ILE A 100 -44.01 -25.00 11.87
N TYR A 101 -43.17 -25.74 11.17
CA TYR A 101 -43.57 -26.38 9.91
C TYR A 101 -44.60 -27.47 10.16
N ARG A 102 -45.73 -27.38 9.44
CA ARG A 102 -46.85 -28.32 9.55
C ARG A 102 -47.46 -28.66 8.19
N ASP A 103 -46.61 -29.15 7.32
CA ASP A 103 -46.99 -29.63 5.98
C ASP A 103 -47.63 -31.03 6.03
N LEU A 104 -47.29 -31.83 7.02
CA LEU A 104 -47.80 -33.17 7.24
C LEU A 104 -48.55 -33.29 8.58
N PRO A 105 -49.62 -34.08 8.65
CA PRO A 105 -50.40 -34.31 9.88
C PRO A 105 -49.60 -35.16 10.87
N THR A 106 -49.67 -34.80 12.17
CA THR A 106 -49.06 -35.54 13.28
C THR A 106 -50.14 -35.97 14.23
N GLN A 107 -50.57 -37.23 14.10
CA GLN A 107 -51.66 -37.80 14.91
C GLN A 107 -51.29 -37.91 16.41
N PRO A 108 -52.27 -37.80 17.34
CA PRO A 108 -53.72 -37.61 17.08
C PRO A 108 -54.09 -36.13 16.94
N GLY A 109 -55.31 -35.85 16.40
CA GLY A 109 -55.92 -34.54 16.49
C GLY A 109 -55.90 -33.71 15.21
N ASN A 110 -55.58 -34.27 14.06
CA ASN A 110 -55.47 -33.53 12.81
C ASN A 110 -56.79 -32.78 12.42
N ALA A 111 -57.93 -33.45 12.53
CA ALA A 111 -59.20 -32.82 12.24
C ALA A 111 -59.50 -31.60 13.13
N GLU A 112 -59.13 -31.66 14.41
CA GLU A 112 -59.27 -30.57 15.36
C GLU A 112 -58.34 -29.42 15.02
N LEU A 113 -57.06 -29.68 14.66
CA LEU A 113 -56.10 -28.67 14.26
C LEU A 113 -56.57 -27.96 12.98
N LEU A 114 -57.03 -28.70 11.97
CA LEU A 114 -57.57 -28.11 10.74
C LEU A 114 -58.80 -27.23 10.99
N LYS A 115 -59.69 -27.64 11.92
CA LYS A 115 -60.81 -26.81 12.38
C LYS A 115 -60.31 -25.56 13.08
N THR A 116 -59.30 -25.66 13.96
CA THR A 116 -58.71 -24.55 14.68
C THR A 116 -58.06 -23.56 13.73
N PHE A 117 -57.36 -24.01 12.69
CA PHE A 117 -56.80 -23.15 11.64
C PHE A 117 -57.86 -22.36 10.91
N LYS A 118 -59.03 -22.91 10.68
CA LYS A 118 -60.16 -22.20 10.05
C LYS A 118 -60.82 -21.19 10.99
N THR A 119 -60.93 -21.52 12.26
CA THR A 119 -61.70 -20.70 13.24
C THR A 119 -60.91 -19.51 13.80
N ILE A 120 -59.56 -19.54 13.80
CA ILE A 120 -58.76 -18.46 14.31
C ILE A 120 -58.38 -17.51 13.14
N PRO A 121 -58.99 -16.30 13.01
CA PRO A 121 -58.84 -15.47 11.83
C PRO A 121 -57.43 -14.81 11.72
N ASN A 122 -56.78 -14.54 12.83
CA ASN A 122 -55.52 -13.87 12.98
C ASN A 122 -54.31 -14.80 13.20
N LEU A 123 -54.46 -16.07 12.79
CA LEU A 123 -53.39 -17.08 12.84
C LEU A 123 -52.61 -17.08 11.52
N ILE A 124 -51.31 -16.93 11.62
CA ILE A 124 -50.36 -16.97 10.51
C ILE A 124 -49.41 -18.15 10.69
N GLY A 125 -49.32 -19.00 9.67
CA GLY A 125 -48.36 -20.09 9.61
C GLY A 125 -47.13 -19.76 8.78
N ILE A 126 -46.18 -20.67 8.73
CA ILE A 126 -44.96 -20.51 7.98
C ILE A 126 -44.84 -21.45 6.78
N GLU A 127 -44.06 -21.00 5.78
CA GLU A 127 -43.47 -21.83 4.74
C GLU A 127 -41.97 -21.58 4.67
N LEU A 128 -41.22 -22.56 4.16
CA LEU A 128 -39.86 -22.33 3.74
C LEU A 128 -39.81 -22.28 2.22
N MET A 129 -39.45 -21.14 1.68
CA MET A 129 -39.27 -21.03 0.23
C MET A 129 -37.97 -21.76 -0.19
N PRO A 130 -38.01 -22.47 -1.33
CA PRO A 130 -36.80 -23.10 -1.84
C PRO A 130 -35.78 -22.03 -2.24
N ASP A 131 -34.52 -22.33 -2.01
CA ASP A 131 -33.39 -21.56 -2.50
C ASP A 131 -32.41 -22.47 -3.27
N GLU A 132 -31.29 -21.92 -3.73
CA GLU A 132 -30.30 -22.67 -4.51
C GLU A 132 -29.69 -23.87 -3.71
N THR A 133 -29.80 -23.86 -2.39
CA THR A 133 -29.16 -24.81 -1.47
C THR A 133 -30.13 -25.68 -0.69
N ARG A 134 -31.42 -25.29 -0.63
CA ARG A 134 -32.42 -25.92 0.23
C ARG A 134 -33.72 -26.20 -0.51
N LEU A 135 -34.26 -27.38 -0.27
CA LEU A 135 -35.64 -27.70 -0.65
C LEU A 135 -36.59 -26.90 0.26
N GLY A 136 -37.63 -26.34 -0.33
CA GLY A 136 -38.66 -25.64 0.44
C GLY A 136 -39.51 -26.61 1.29
N VAL A 137 -40.18 -26.03 2.30
CA VAL A 137 -41.22 -26.75 3.09
C VAL A 137 -42.56 -26.09 2.80
N ARG A 138 -43.54 -26.90 2.36
CA ARG A 138 -44.87 -26.42 2.02
C ARG A 138 -45.62 -25.93 3.26
N PRO A 139 -46.43 -24.90 3.13
CA PRO A 139 -47.25 -24.43 4.23
C PRO A 139 -48.41 -25.39 4.55
N PRO A 140 -49.02 -25.26 5.73
CA PRO A 140 -50.28 -25.94 6.03
C PRO A 140 -51.36 -25.56 5.00
N SER A 141 -51.89 -26.55 4.28
CA SER A 141 -52.77 -26.32 3.14
C SER A 141 -54.05 -25.51 3.45
N VAL A 142 -54.52 -25.55 4.69
CA VAL A 142 -55.68 -24.74 5.14
C VAL A 142 -55.32 -23.27 5.28
N LEU A 143 -54.13 -22.97 5.89
CA LEU A 143 -53.70 -21.61 6.08
C LEU A 143 -53.27 -20.98 4.74
N ASP A 144 -52.71 -21.76 3.82
CA ASP A 144 -52.36 -21.33 2.47
C ASP A 144 -53.63 -20.91 1.68
N LYS A 145 -54.66 -21.73 1.66
CA LYS A 145 -55.94 -21.39 1.03
C LYS A 145 -56.61 -20.15 1.62
N LEU A 146 -56.29 -19.78 2.83
CA LEU A 146 -56.78 -18.59 3.53
C LEU A 146 -55.84 -17.39 3.37
N SER A 147 -54.76 -17.54 2.62
CA SER A 147 -53.71 -16.53 2.47
C SER A 147 -53.11 -16.06 3.81
N ARG A 148 -52.95 -17.01 4.75
CA ARG A 148 -52.43 -16.75 6.11
C ARG A 148 -51.07 -17.43 6.32
N ILE A 149 -50.19 -17.24 5.37
CA ILE A 149 -48.84 -17.79 5.36
C ILE A 149 -47.83 -16.66 5.19
N GLY A 150 -46.69 -16.80 5.87
CA GLY A 150 -45.49 -16.01 5.63
C GLY A 150 -44.28 -16.91 5.49
N PHE A 151 -43.33 -16.53 4.65
CA PHE A 151 -42.10 -17.30 4.55
C PHE A 151 -41.16 -17.02 5.75
N ASN A 152 -40.44 -18.05 6.19
CA ASN A 152 -39.52 -17.96 7.32
C ASN A 152 -38.01 -17.97 6.92
N ASN A 153 -37.72 -17.68 5.65
CA ASN A 153 -36.34 -17.62 5.16
C ASN A 153 -35.62 -16.43 5.79
N VAL A 154 -34.38 -16.65 6.23
CA VAL A 154 -33.49 -15.62 6.75
C VAL A 154 -32.31 -15.41 5.82
N VAL A 155 -31.88 -14.17 5.69
CA VAL A 155 -30.70 -13.77 4.91
C VAL A 155 -29.48 -13.85 5.82
N ILE A 156 -28.61 -14.79 5.51
CA ILE A 156 -27.36 -15.02 6.28
C ILE A 156 -26.21 -14.42 5.49
N ASP A 157 -25.44 -13.56 6.14
CA ASP A 157 -24.24 -12.97 5.56
C ASP A 157 -23.10 -14.01 5.48
N ALA A 158 -22.07 -13.72 4.70
CA ALA A 158 -20.97 -14.66 4.47
C ALA A 158 -20.18 -15.07 5.74
N ASP A 159 -20.30 -14.29 6.81
CA ASP A 159 -19.72 -14.62 8.13
C ASP A 159 -20.69 -15.43 9.04
N GLY A 160 -21.80 -15.89 8.49
CA GLY A 160 -22.79 -16.70 9.19
C GLY A 160 -23.79 -15.93 10.05
N LYS A 161 -23.80 -14.60 10.00
CA LYS A 161 -24.67 -13.76 10.82
C LYS A 161 -25.84 -13.18 10.05
N VAL A 162 -26.92 -12.94 10.77
CA VAL A 162 -28.12 -12.28 10.27
C VAL A 162 -28.08 -10.79 10.64
N ARG A 163 -27.97 -9.92 9.63
CA ARG A 163 -27.99 -8.46 9.75
C ARG A 163 -29.03 -7.82 8.85
N ARG A 164 -29.78 -8.63 8.10
CA ARG A 164 -30.80 -8.19 7.15
C ARG A 164 -32.07 -8.95 7.39
N ALA A 165 -33.21 -8.28 7.24
CA ALA A 165 -34.52 -8.90 7.26
C ALA A 165 -35.11 -8.85 5.85
N LEU A 166 -35.68 -9.94 5.39
CA LEU A 166 -36.39 -10.03 4.12
C LEU A 166 -37.88 -9.79 4.37
N LEU A 167 -38.49 -8.79 3.73
CA LEU A 167 -39.89 -8.46 3.89
C LEU A 167 -40.74 -9.09 2.81
N TYR A 168 -40.31 -8.98 1.53
CA TYR A 168 -40.97 -9.60 0.39
C TYR A 168 -39.98 -10.38 -0.46
N SER A 169 -40.49 -11.43 -1.09
CA SER A 169 -39.75 -12.23 -2.05
C SER A 169 -40.56 -12.49 -3.31
N TRP A 170 -39.87 -12.63 -4.44
CA TRP A 170 -40.47 -12.91 -5.76
C TRP A 170 -39.71 -14.10 -6.37
N PRO A 171 -40.07 -15.36 -6.03
CA PRO A 171 -39.34 -16.54 -6.45
C PRO A 171 -39.52 -16.94 -7.93
N GLY A 172 -40.18 -16.14 -8.74
CA GLY A 172 -40.41 -16.38 -10.18
C GLY A 172 -41.74 -17.12 -10.49
N ASP A 173 -42.52 -17.44 -9.48
CA ASP A 173 -43.87 -18.01 -9.62
C ASP A 173 -44.98 -16.99 -9.96
N GLY A 174 -44.59 -15.73 -10.15
CA GLY A 174 -45.48 -14.60 -10.43
C GLY A 174 -46.22 -14.08 -9.21
N LYS A 175 -45.95 -14.62 -8.00
CA LYS A 175 -46.56 -14.18 -6.74
C LYS A 175 -45.60 -13.37 -5.90
N THR A 176 -46.17 -12.47 -5.12
CA THR A 176 -45.44 -11.76 -4.07
C THR A 176 -45.64 -12.52 -2.77
N HIS A 177 -44.55 -13.02 -2.21
CA HIS A 177 -44.57 -13.66 -0.91
C HIS A 177 -44.14 -12.67 0.18
N GLU A 178 -44.86 -12.66 1.30
CA GLU A 178 -44.53 -11.85 2.48
C GLU A 178 -43.81 -12.66 3.51
N SER A 179 -42.85 -12.02 4.21
CA SER A 179 -42.19 -12.71 5.32
C SER A 179 -43.14 -12.93 6.48
N PHE A 180 -42.82 -13.94 7.29
CA PHE A 180 -43.63 -14.26 8.48
C PHE A 180 -43.76 -13.07 9.43
N ALA A 181 -42.64 -12.37 9.72
CA ALA A 181 -42.63 -11.17 10.56
C ALA A 181 -43.51 -10.04 9.96
N LEU A 182 -43.41 -9.83 8.63
CA LEU A 182 -44.22 -8.80 7.96
C LEU A 182 -45.69 -9.19 8.01
N ARG A 183 -46.05 -10.41 7.70
CA ARG A 183 -47.41 -10.89 7.70
C ARG A 183 -48.08 -10.76 9.08
N LEU A 184 -47.33 -11.09 10.14
CA LEU A 184 -47.75 -10.86 11.53
C LEU A 184 -47.94 -9.37 11.85
N ALA A 185 -46.99 -8.54 11.38
CA ALA A 185 -47.11 -7.08 11.56
C ALA A 185 -48.31 -6.52 10.87
N LEU A 186 -48.61 -6.92 9.63
CA LEU A 186 -49.79 -6.49 8.90
C LEU A 186 -51.08 -6.90 9.60
N SER A 187 -51.18 -8.16 10.07
CA SER A 187 -52.31 -8.64 10.86
C SER A 187 -52.53 -7.87 12.16
N TYR A 188 -51.40 -7.47 12.82
CA TYR A 188 -51.44 -6.62 14.01
C TYR A 188 -51.91 -5.19 13.69
N LEU A 189 -51.38 -4.60 12.61
CA LEU A 189 -51.57 -3.21 12.23
C LEU A 189 -52.95 -2.97 11.57
N GLU A 190 -53.58 -4.01 11.03
CA GLU A 190 -54.93 -3.95 10.47
C GLU A 190 -55.94 -3.38 11.49
N THR A 191 -55.76 -3.73 12.77
CA THR A 191 -56.61 -3.18 13.85
C THR A 191 -56.36 -1.70 14.14
N GLU A 192 -55.27 -1.13 13.66
CA GLU A 192 -54.95 0.31 13.72
C GLU A 192 -55.27 1.05 12.40
N GLY A 193 -55.83 0.34 11.40
CA GLY A 193 -56.09 0.89 10.08
C GLY A 193 -54.86 1.20 9.25
N ILE A 194 -53.71 0.58 9.54
CA ILE A 194 -52.46 0.80 8.83
C ILE A 194 -52.26 -0.30 7.78
N SER A 195 -52.14 0.10 6.52
CA SER A 195 -51.87 -0.75 5.37
C SER A 195 -50.54 -0.40 4.70
N PRO A 196 -49.92 -1.34 3.94
CA PRO A 196 -48.72 -1.07 3.17
C PRO A 196 -48.98 -0.10 2.02
N GLU A 197 -48.18 0.99 1.99
CA GLU A 197 -48.26 2.02 0.97
C GLU A 197 -46.83 2.33 0.41
N PRO A 198 -46.74 2.84 -0.83
CA PRO A 198 -45.51 3.44 -1.31
C PRO A 198 -45.17 4.71 -0.52
N ALA A 199 -43.89 4.87 -0.15
CA ALA A 199 -43.40 6.09 0.56
C ALA A 199 -43.27 7.27 -0.42
N ALA A 200 -44.38 7.78 -0.94
CA ALA A 200 -44.42 8.79 -2.00
C ALA A 200 -43.62 10.07 -1.68
N ASN A 201 -43.59 10.48 -0.41
CA ASN A 201 -42.88 11.69 0.04
C ASN A 201 -41.36 11.51 0.18
N VAL A 202 -40.84 10.26 0.14
CA VAL A 202 -39.43 9.96 0.27
C VAL A 202 -38.89 9.32 -0.99
N ASN A 203 -39.41 8.14 -1.31
CA ASN A 203 -39.14 7.40 -2.55
C ASN A 203 -40.25 6.38 -2.77
N PRO A 204 -40.97 6.44 -3.88
CA PRO A 204 -42.11 5.55 -4.15
C PRO A 204 -41.73 4.06 -4.26
N LYS A 205 -40.47 3.75 -4.38
CA LYS A 205 -39.95 2.35 -4.33
C LYS A 205 -39.84 1.81 -2.91
N TYR A 206 -39.95 2.66 -1.90
CA TYR A 206 -39.85 2.24 -0.50
C TYR A 206 -41.24 1.92 0.06
N LEU A 207 -41.28 0.94 0.95
CA LEU A 207 -42.47 0.56 1.69
C LEU A 207 -42.69 1.54 2.84
N GLN A 208 -43.90 2.02 2.98
CA GLN A 208 -44.37 2.78 4.13
C GLN A 208 -45.45 1.99 4.88
N LEU A 209 -45.32 1.91 6.20
CA LEU A 209 -46.33 1.39 7.12
C LEU A 209 -46.53 2.44 8.22
N GLY A 210 -47.66 3.10 8.26
CA GLY A 210 -47.92 4.17 9.22
C GLY A 210 -46.83 5.23 9.20
N ARG A 211 -46.13 5.40 10.34
CA ARG A 211 -45.01 6.35 10.47
C ARG A 211 -43.69 5.82 9.90
N GLY A 212 -43.58 4.50 9.70
CA GLY A 212 -42.31 3.83 9.30
C GLY A 212 -42.10 3.83 7.80
N VAL A 213 -40.94 4.28 7.35
CA VAL A 213 -40.48 4.12 5.97
C VAL A 213 -39.33 3.11 5.95
N PHE A 214 -39.48 2.05 5.18
CA PHE A 214 -38.55 0.97 5.05
C PHE A 214 -37.77 1.14 3.75
N ARG A 215 -36.51 1.59 3.85
CA ARG A 215 -35.62 1.69 2.69
C ARG A 215 -35.22 0.29 2.26
N ARG A 216 -35.38 -0.02 0.98
CA ARG A 216 -34.91 -1.27 0.40
C ARG A 216 -33.36 -1.30 0.43
N PHE A 217 -32.82 -2.42 0.85
CA PHE A 217 -31.39 -2.69 0.81
C PHE A 217 -30.87 -2.78 -0.63
N GLU A 218 -29.74 -2.14 -0.89
CA GLU A 218 -29.02 -2.17 -2.17
C GLU A 218 -27.72 -2.97 -2.05
N PRO A 219 -27.19 -3.58 -3.15
CA PRO A 219 -26.04 -4.50 -3.09
C PRO A 219 -24.77 -3.95 -2.44
N ASN A 220 -24.60 -2.61 -2.44
CA ASN A 220 -23.41 -1.93 -1.92
C ASN A 220 -23.73 -1.04 -0.71
N ASP A 221 -24.84 -1.26 -0.02
CA ASP A 221 -25.20 -0.47 1.16
C ASP A 221 -24.24 -0.69 2.32
N GLY A 222 -23.76 0.39 2.91
CA GLY A 222 -22.83 0.35 4.05
C GLY A 222 -21.54 -0.41 3.70
N ALA A 223 -21.25 -1.48 4.41
CA ALA A 223 -20.06 -2.29 4.15
C ALA A 223 -20.24 -3.39 3.10
N TYR A 224 -21.44 -3.59 2.63
CA TYR A 224 -21.71 -4.66 1.67
C TYR A 224 -21.10 -4.35 0.30
N VAL A 225 -20.65 -5.40 -0.39
CA VAL A 225 -20.08 -5.32 -1.72
C VAL A 225 -20.71 -6.42 -2.59
N ARG A 226 -21.48 -5.99 -3.63
CA ARG A 226 -22.16 -6.89 -4.57
C ARG A 226 -22.99 -7.98 -3.87
N SER A 227 -23.54 -7.66 -2.71
CA SER A 227 -24.32 -8.63 -1.92
C SER A 227 -25.67 -8.90 -2.59
N ASP A 228 -26.15 -10.12 -2.42
CA ASP A 228 -27.48 -10.49 -2.89
C ASP A 228 -28.56 -9.57 -2.27
N SER A 229 -29.27 -8.85 -3.10
CA SER A 229 -30.36 -7.95 -2.73
C SER A 229 -31.70 -8.38 -3.32
N ARG A 230 -31.82 -9.67 -3.73
CA ARG A 230 -33.06 -10.25 -4.22
C ARG A 230 -34.16 -10.11 -3.17
N GLY A 231 -35.37 -9.86 -3.61
CA GLY A 231 -36.49 -9.55 -2.74
C GLY A 231 -36.48 -8.10 -2.21
N TYR A 232 -37.25 -7.85 -1.18
CA TYR A 232 -37.27 -6.59 -0.45
C TYR A 232 -36.58 -6.79 0.91
N GLN A 233 -35.27 -6.55 0.94
CA GLN A 233 -34.49 -6.66 2.15
C GLN A 233 -34.37 -5.29 2.82
N ILE A 234 -34.22 -5.30 4.15
CA ILE A 234 -33.90 -4.12 4.98
C ILE A 234 -32.78 -4.46 5.95
N LEU A 235 -32.02 -3.47 6.41
CA LEU A 235 -31.07 -3.67 7.48
C LEU A 235 -31.81 -3.98 8.79
N ALA A 236 -31.41 -5.05 9.47
CA ALA A 236 -32.02 -5.47 10.72
C ALA A 236 -31.61 -4.53 11.87
N ASN A 237 -32.58 -3.88 12.48
CA ASN A 237 -32.41 -3.04 13.65
C ASN A 237 -32.92 -3.75 14.89
N LEU A 238 -32.14 -4.75 15.35
CA LEU A 238 -32.51 -5.60 16.48
C LEU A 238 -32.66 -4.78 17.78
N ARG A 239 -33.62 -5.15 18.61
CA ARG A 239 -33.95 -4.43 19.86
C ARG A 239 -32.89 -4.63 20.96
N GLY A 240 -32.33 -5.84 21.07
CA GLY A 240 -31.40 -6.20 22.11
C GLY A 240 -30.86 -7.63 21.96
N PRO A 241 -30.14 -8.14 22.96
CA PRO A 241 -29.71 -9.53 23.02
C PRO A 241 -30.85 -10.51 23.29
N ILE A 242 -30.55 -11.79 23.49
CA ILE A 242 -31.49 -12.82 23.89
C ILE A 242 -32.23 -12.37 25.16
N GLY A 243 -33.53 -12.64 25.20
CA GLY A 243 -34.40 -12.24 26.32
C GLY A 243 -34.98 -10.83 26.18
N SER A 244 -34.92 -10.23 24.98
CA SER A 244 -35.51 -8.92 24.70
C SER A 244 -37.04 -8.90 24.64
N PHE A 245 -37.69 -10.05 24.78
CA PHE A 245 -39.14 -10.21 24.70
C PHE A 245 -39.66 -10.95 25.93
N ARG A 246 -41.00 -10.86 26.14
CA ARG A 246 -41.68 -11.71 27.12
C ARG A 246 -41.75 -13.13 26.60
N ILE A 247 -41.29 -14.07 27.40
CA ILE A 247 -41.28 -15.51 27.07
C ILE A 247 -42.10 -16.27 28.08
N VAL A 248 -42.88 -17.23 27.62
CA VAL A 248 -43.64 -18.17 28.45
C VAL A 248 -43.57 -19.54 27.83
N SER A 249 -43.44 -20.60 28.66
CA SER A 249 -43.39 -21.96 28.14
C SER A 249 -44.76 -22.42 27.62
N MET A 250 -44.71 -23.26 26.62
CA MET A 250 -45.94 -23.93 26.12
C MET A 250 -46.65 -24.68 27.23
N SER A 251 -45.92 -25.40 28.08
CA SER A 251 -46.48 -26.14 29.24
C SER A 251 -47.27 -25.25 30.19
N ASP A 252 -46.82 -24.02 30.44
CA ASP A 252 -47.51 -23.09 31.34
C ASP A 252 -48.81 -22.55 30.71
N VAL A 253 -48.81 -22.31 29.39
CA VAL A 253 -50.02 -21.98 28.67
C VAL A 253 -51.04 -23.13 28.70
N LEU A 254 -50.58 -24.34 28.40
CA LEU A 254 -51.42 -25.54 28.39
C LEU A 254 -51.96 -25.89 29.77
N SER A 255 -51.20 -25.69 30.84
CA SER A 255 -51.64 -25.92 32.21
C SER A 255 -52.54 -24.79 32.78
N GLY A 256 -52.72 -23.69 32.06
CA GLY A 256 -53.55 -22.57 32.51
C GLY A 256 -52.88 -21.67 33.56
N LYS A 257 -51.56 -21.78 33.76
CA LYS A 257 -50.81 -20.91 34.69
C LYS A 257 -50.63 -19.48 34.15
N VAL A 258 -50.78 -19.30 32.86
CA VAL A 258 -50.62 -18.00 32.19
C VAL A 258 -51.93 -17.27 32.23
N PRO A 259 -51.98 -16.05 32.83
CA PRO A 259 -53.20 -15.24 32.79
C PRO A 259 -53.64 -14.87 31.36
N ALA A 260 -54.94 -14.79 31.11
CA ALA A 260 -55.46 -14.41 29.78
C ALA A 260 -54.94 -13.04 29.30
N ASP A 261 -54.68 -12.11 30.22
CA ASP A 261 -54.13 -10.74 29.90
C ASP A 261 -52.68 -10.79 29.43
N PHE A 262 -52.00 -11.89 29.60
CA PHE A 262 -50.58 -12.04 29.17
C PHE A 262 -50.44 -11.96 27.63
N VAL A 263 -51.45 -12.40 26.90
CA VAL A 263 -51.49 -12.40 25.42
C VAL A 263 -52.47 -11.40 24.84
N ARG A 264 -53.29 -10.77 25.69
CA ARG A 264 -54.34 -9.84 25.21
C ARG A 264 -53.76 -8.63 24.43
N SER A 265 -54.33 -8.38 23.26
CA SER A 265 -53.94 -7.31 22.37
C SER A 265 -52.50 -7.34 21.92
N ARG A 266 -51.82 -8.46 21.98
CA ARG A 266 -50.42 -8.67 21.58
C ARG A 266 -50.30 -9.53 20.34
N ALA A 267 -49.14 -9.44 19.69
CA ALA A 267 -48.65 -10.45 18.78
C ALA A 267 -47.99 -11.58 19.56
N VAL A 268 -48.44 -12.81 19.32
CA VAL A 268 -47.95 -14.00 20.01
C VAL A 268 -47.21 -14.86 18.98
N LEU A 269 -45.94 -15.13 19.20
CA LEU A 269 -45.15 -16.03 18.36
C LEU A 269 -44.95 -17.37 19.10
N ILE A 270 -45.21 -18.47 18.43
CA ILE A 270 -45.06 -19.84 18.96
C ILE A 270 -43.91 -20.47 18.19
N GLY A 271 -42.85 -20.85 18.84
CA GLY A 271 -41.71 -21.49 18.18
C GLY A 271 -40.73 -22.13 19.14
N SER A 272 -39.74 -22.82 18.61
CA SER A 272 -38.81 -23.59 19.42
C SER A 272 -37.66 -22.71 19.94
N THR A 273 -37.33 -22.98 21.23
CA THR A 273 -36.09 -22.53 21.86
C THR A 273 -35.22 -23.70 22.30
N ALA A 274 -35.65 -24.92 21.98
CA ALA A 274 -34.96 -26.16 22.37
C ALA A 274 -33.65 -26.34 21.58
N PRO A 275 -32.49 -26.54 22.24
CA PRO A 275 -31.22 -26.77 21.57
C PRO A 275 -31.20 -28.01 20.67
N SER A 276 -31.97 -29.03 21.01
CA SER A 276 -32.04 -30.28 20.25
C SER A 276 -32.58 -30.12 18.83
N LEU A 277 -33.41 -29.08 18.58
CA LEU A 277 -33.97 -28.78 17.27
C LEU A 277 -33.05 -27.95 16.36
N LYS A 278 -31.95 -27.42 16.88
CA LYS A 278 -30.93 -26.68 16.13
C LYS A 278 -31.43 -25.48 15.31
N ASP A 279 -32.60 -24.93 15.70
CA ASP A 279 -33.11 -23.71 15.06
C ASP A 279 -32.55 -22.46 15.72
N PHE A 280 -31.27 -22.23 15.45
CA PHE A 280 -30.55 -21.13 16.02
C PHE A 280 -29.78 -20.35 14.95
N ASN A 281 -29.73 -19.05 15.11
CA ASN A 281 -29.05 -18.15 14.23
C ASN A 281 -28.00 -17.32 14.97
N GLN A 282 -27.01 -16.83 14.23
CA GLN A 282 -26.08 -15.82 14.72
C GLN A 282 -26.52 -14.42 14.29
N ASN A 283 -26.35 -13.45 15.16
CA ASN A 283 -26.62 -12.04 14.86
C ASN A 283 -25.49 -11.12 15.44
N ALA A 284 -25.68 -9.83 15.41
CA ALA A 284 -24.71 -8.87 15.93
C ALA A 284 -24.39 -9.04 17.43
N TYR A 285 -25.32 -9.61 18.21
CA TYR A 285 -25.11 -9.88 19.65
C TYR A 285 -24.42 -11.22 19.92
N SER A 286 -24.37 -12.13 18.95
CA SER A 286 -23.90 -13.51 19.14
C SER A 286 -22.42 -13.63 19.47
N SER A 287 -21.57 -12.66 19.12
CA SER A 287 -20.12 -12.73 19.38
C SER A 287 -19.68 -11.71 20.40
N GLY A 288 -19.10 -12.15 21.52
CA GLY A 288 -18.35 -11.31 22.47
C GLY A 288 -16.84 -11.45 22.25
N LEU A 289 -16.05 -10.47 22.70
CA LEU A 289 -14.57 -10.56 22.65
C LEU A 289 -14.00 -11.68 23.51
N PHE A 290 -14.72 -12.12 24.55
CA PHE A 290 -14.25 -13.06 25.57
C PHE A 290 -15.32 -14.08 26.00
N ALA A 291 -16.49 -14.11 25.32
CA ALA A 291 -17.58 -15.03 25.63
C ALA A 291 -17.87 -15.95 24.46
N PRO A 292 -18.30 -17.20 24.69
CA PRO A 292 -18.74 -18.07 23.61
C PRO A 292 -19.92 -17.44 22.86
N PRO A 293 -20.06 -17.71 21.56
CA PRO A 293 -21.14 -17.13 20.77
C PRO A 293 -22.51 -17.55 21.31
N GLN A 294 -23.35 -16.57 21.65
CA GLN A 294 -24.73 -16.81 22.03
C GLN A 294 -25.59 -16.87 20.78
N LEU A 295 -26.16 -18.03 20.50
CA LEU A 295 -27.05 -18.27 19.36
C LEU A 295 -28.46 -17.86 19.71
N ILE A 296 -29.11 -17.06 18.87
CA ILE A 296 -30.52 -16.65 19.05
C ILE A 296 -31.48 -17.70 18.45
N PRO A 297 -32.54 -18.12 19.15
CA PRO A 297 -33.56 -18.98 18.58
C PRO A 297 -34.27 -18.30 17.37
N GLY A 298 -34.66 -19.11 16.38
CA GLY A 298 -35.35 -18.61 15.18
C GLY A 298 -36.61 -17.80 15.51
N VAL A 299 -37.43 -18.25 16.41
CA VAL A 299 -38.64 -17.56 16.86
C VAL A 299 -38.34 -16.17 17.48
N GLU A 300 -37.26 -16.07 18.26
CA GLU A 300 -36.87 -14.78 18.86
C GLU A 300 -36.30 -13.81 17.79
N LEU A 301 -35.58 -14.35 16.79
CA LEU A 301 -35.14 -13.56 15.62
C LEU A 301 -36.32 -12.99 14.85
N GLN A 302 -37.37 -13.80 14.61
CA GLN A 302 -38.62 -13.34 14.00
C GLN A 302 -39.33 -12.29 14.86
N ALA A 303 -39.31 -12.42 16.18
CA ALA A 303 -39.83 -11.42 17.10
C ALA A 303 -39.06 -10.09 16.99
N HIS A 304 -37.75 -10.09 16.76
CA HIS A 304 -36.97 -8.89 16.50
C HIS A 304 -37.40 -8.21 15.19
N PHE A 305 -37.57 -8.95 14.13
CA PHE A 305 -38.06 -8.41 12.85
C PHE A 305 -39.45 -7.82 12.99
N LEU A 306 -40.35 -8.54 13.66
CA LEU A 306 -41.70 -8.05 13.97
C LEU A 306 -41.64 -6.76 14.81
N SER A 307 -40.82 -6.73 15.86
CA SER A 307 -40.64 -5.54 16.71
C SER A 307 -40.10 -4.35 15.91
N GLN A 308 -39.17 -4.57 14.98
CA GLN A 308 -38.67 -3.52 14.10
C GLN A 308 -39.79 -2.92 13.25
N ILE A 309 -40.65 -3.76 12.65
CA ILE A 309 -41.74 -3.32 11.80
C ILE A 309 -42.78 -2.56 12.61
N LEU A 310 -43.23 -3.13 13.74
CA LEU A 310 -44.25 -2.51 14.62
C LEU A 310 -43.75 -1.20 15.21
N SER A 311 -42.52 -1.14 15.71
CA SER A 311 -41.97 0.08 16.28
C SER A 311 -41.77 1.16 15.24
N ALA A 312 -41.42 0.82 14.01
CA ALA A 312 -41.30 1.78 12.93
C ALA A 312 -42.70 2.34 12.58
N ALA A 313 -43.71 1.45 12.41
CA ALA A 313 -45.04 1.82 12.01
C ALA A 313 -45.76 2.69 13.06
N LEU A 314 -45.71 2.31 14.31
CA LEU A 314 -46.47 2.91 15.41
C LEU A 314 -45.71 4.03 16.13
N ASP A 315 -44.43 3.79 16.45
CA ASP A 315 -43.62 4.69 17.28
C ASP A 315 -42.71 5.59 16.42
N GLY A 316 -42.59 5.33 15.11
CA GLY A 316 -41.68 6.06 14.23
C GLY A 316 -40.22 5.72 14.45
N ARG A 317 -39.91 4.56 15.07
CA ARG A 317 -38.54 4.10 15.27
C ARG A 317 -37.86 3.89 13.92
N GLY A 318 -36.84 4.73 13.64
CA GLY A 318 -36.14 4.72 12.36
C GLY A 318 -35.40 3.41 12.08
N GLY A 319 -35.32 3.00 10.84
CA GLY A 319 -34.42 1.98 10.37
C GLY A 319 -32.98 2.48 10.33
N ILE A 320 -32.02 1.56 10.19
CA ILE A 320 -30.61 1.91 9.99
C ILE A 320 -30.44 2.52 8.60
N LYS A 321 -29.90 3.72 8.56
CA LYS A 321 -29.62 4.49 7.33
C LYS A 321 -28.13 4.35 6.97
N VAL A 322 -27.86 4.35 5.67
CA VAL A 322 -26.50 4.37 5.12
C VAL A 322 -26.37 5.51 4.13
N TRP A 323 -25.16 5.95 3.91
CA TRP A 323 -24.89 6.94 2.88
C TRP A 323 -24.95 6.32 1.49
N HIS A 324 -25.09 7.19 0.49
CA HIS A 324 -24.92 6.82 -0.90
C HIS A 324 -23.43 6.57 -1.18
N GLU A 325 -23.13 5.60 -2.03
CA GLU A 325 -21.75 5.16 -2.33
C GLU A 325 -20.81 6.34 -2.64
N ALA A 326 -21.24 7.31 -3.44
CA ALA A 326 -20.42 8.49 -3.76
C ALA A 326 -20.01 9.30 -2.52
N ALA A 327 -20.89 9.42 -1.51
CA ALA A 327 -20.59 10.13 -0.27
C ALA A 327 -19.57 9.37 0.57
N GLU A 328 -19.63 8.04 0.58
CA GLU A 328 -18.67 7.19 1.27
C GLU A 328 -17.27 7.24 0.62
N LEU A 329 -17.20 7.29 -0.72
CA LEU A 329 -15.94 7.47 -1.44
C LEU A 329 -15.29 8.81 -1.12
N LEU A 330 -16.06 9.90 -1.11
CA LEU A 330 -15.60 11.22 -0.71
C LEU A 330 -15.13 11.23 0.75
N TRP A 331 -15.81 10.54 1.64
CA TRP A 331 -15.46 10.37 3.05
C TRP A 331 -14.08 9.71 3.22
N ILE A 332 -13.82 8.64 2.47
CA ILE A 332 -12.53 7.95 2.47
C ILE A 332 -11.40 8.89 2.02
N LEU A 333 -11.61 9.63 0.93
CA LEU A 333 -10.64 10.60 0.43
C LEU A 333 -10.40 11.74 1.42
N LEU A 334 -11.44 12.24 2.05
CA LEU A 334 -11.35 13.31 3.05
C LEU A 334 -10.45 12.90 4.22
N TRP A 335 -10.64 11.69 4.75
CA TRP A 335 -9.81 11.20 5.85
C TRP A 335 -8.38 10.88 5.40
N SER A 336 -8.20 10.44 4.17
CA SER A 336 -6.86 10.28 3.59
C SER A 336 -6.12 11.63 3.53
N TRP A 337 -6.78 12.67 3.05
CA TRP A 337 -6.18 14.02 3.01
C TRP A 337 -5.94 14.58 4.43
N ALA A 338 -6.86 14.36 5.35
CA ALA A 338 -6.69 14.78 6.74
C ALA A 338 -5.44 14.16 7.39
N GLY A 339 -5.25 12.84 7.23
CA GLY A 339 -4.09 12.13 7.77
C GLY A 339 -2.77 12.63 7.20
N ALA A 340 -2.73 12.84 5.90
CA ALA A 340 -1.56 13.40 5.21
C ALA A 340 -1.24 14.82 5.68
N CYS A 341 -2.26 15.68 5.80
CA CYS A 341 -2.10 17.08 6.25
C CYS A 341 -1.61 17.16 7.70
N VAL A 342 -2.14 16.33 8.59
CA VAL A 342 -1.72 16.29 10.00
C VAL A 342 -0.24 15.95 10.10
N SER A 343 0.20 14.87 9.45
CA SER A 343 1.59 14.41 9.51
C SER A 343 2.55 15.39 8.87
N TRP A 344 2.15 15.99 7.73
CA TRP A 344 2.95 17.02 7.06
C TRP A 344 3.18 18.25 7.92
N LYS A 345 2.13 18.77 8.58
CA LYS A 345 2.24 19.99 9.41
C LYS A 345 2.99 19.76 10.72
N LEU A 346 2.84 18.60 11.33
CA LEU A 346 3.45 18.34 12.64
C LEU A 346 4.95 18.05 12.55
N GLY A 347 5.42 17.45 11.45
CA GLY A 347 6.84 17.19 11.17
C GLY A 347 7.57 16.32 12.21
N SER A 348 6.88 15.83 13.23
CA SER A 348 7.41 15.04 14.35
C SER A 348 6.58 13.78 14.51
N ILE A 349 7.21 12.62 14.51
CA ILE A 349 6.56 11.32 14.63
C ILE A 349 5.72 11.23 15.90
N GLY A 350 6.30 11.58 17.06
CA GLY A 350 5.58 11.49 18.35
C GLY A 350 4.33 12.35 18.41
N ARG A 351 4.41 13.61 17.96
CA ARG A 351 3.25 14.51 17.91
C ARG A 351 2.20 14.02 16.91
N SER A 352 2.61 13.48 15.79
CA SER A 352 1.70 12.90 14.79
C SER A 352 0.95 11.70 15.35
N VAL A 353 1.61 10.78 16.05
CA VAL A 353 1.00 9.60 16.66
C VAL A 353 -0.07 10.03 17.69
N TRP A 354 0.23 10.96 18.60
CA TRP A 354 -0.74 11.45 19.57
C TRP A 354 -1.95 12.13 18.93
N CYS A 355 -1.72 12.98 17.93
CA CYS A 355 -2.78 13.66 17.21
C CYS A 355 -3.68 12.67 16.46
N LEU A 356 -3.09 11.72 15.73
CA LEU A 356 -3.84 10.70 14.98
C LEU A 356 -4.63 9.77 15.89
N SER A 357 -4.05 9.35 17.03
CA SER A 357 -4.76 8.55 18.03
C SER A 357 -5.99 9.29 18.56
N SER A 358 -5.84 10.58 18.85
CA SER A 358 -6.96 11.43 19.28
C SER A 358 -8.02 11.60 18.20
N ILE A 359 -7.61 11.76 16.94
CA ILE A 359 -8.52 11.83 15.79
C ILE A 359 -9.25 10.51 15.59
N CYS A 360 -8.55 9.37 15.65
CA CYS A 360 -9.18 8.04 15.54
C CYS A 360 -10.20 7.79 16.64
N LEU A 361 -9.88 8.18 17.87
CA LEU A 361 -10.81 8.07 18.99
C LEU A 361 -12.03 8.97 18.79
N GLY A 362 -11.82 10.23 18.43
CA GLY A 362 -12.89 11.20 18.16
C GLY A 362 -13.77 10.76 16.97
N LEU A 363 -13.15 10.22 15.90
CA LEU A 363 -13.87 9.66 14.75
C LEU A 363 -14.71 8.45 15.18
N SER A 364 -14.14 7.51 15.92
CA SER A 364 -14.88 6.35 16.41
C SER A 364 -16.06 6.74 17.30
N ALA A 365 -15.86 7.69 18.20
CA ALA A 365 -16.92 8.21 19.07
C ALA A 365 -18.00 8.95 18.26
N SER A 366 -17.62 9.79 17.30
CA SER A 366 -18.59 10.51 16.47
C SER A 366 -19.42 9.58 15.59
N LEU A 367 -18.79 8.54 15.02
CA LEU A 367 -19.52 7.54 14.21
C LEU A 367 -20.41 6.64 15.08
N TYR A 368 -20.00 6.35 16.30
CA TYR A 368 -20.87 5.68 17.28
C TYR A 368 -22.09 6.55 17.65
N LEU A 369 -21.91 7.86 17.87
CA LEU A 369 -23.05 8.78 18.09
C LEU A 369 -23.96 8.86 16.86
N ALA A 370 -23.39 8.90 15.66
CA ALA A 370 -24.16 8.83 14.41
C ALA A 370 -24.95 7.51 14.33
N PHE A 371 -24.35 6.39 14.74
CA PHE A 371 -25.02 5.10 14.80
C PHE A 371 -26.20 5.09 15.79
N LEU A 372 -26.06 5.72 16.96
CA LEU A 372 -27.16 5.90 17.91
C LEU A 372 -28.31 6.75 17.28
N ALA A 373 -27.98 7.67 16.39
CA ALA A 373 -28.96 8.45 15.62
C ALA A 373 -29.52 7.68 14.38
N GLY A 374 -29.16 6.40 14.22
CA GLY A 374 -29.63 5.52 13.16
C GLY A 374 -28.81 5.58 11.87
N TRP A 375 -27.59 6.13 11.86
CA TRP A 375 -26.73 6.19 10.70
C TRP A 375 -25.56 5.22 10.82
N TRP A 376 -25.44 4.27 9.92
CA TRP A 376 -24.27 3.45 9.78
C TRP A 376 -23.33 4.02 8.73
N LEU A 377 -22.21 4.53 9.18
CA LEU A 377 -21.18 5.19 8.36
C LEU A 377 -19.88 4.39 8.39
N PRO A 378 -19.07 4.41 7.30
CA PRO A 378 -17.88 3.59 7.20
C PRO A 378 -16.78 4.09 8.16
N LEU A 379 -16.43 3.25 9.14
CA LEU A 379 -15.39 3.50 10.15
C LEU A 379 -14.02 2.99 9.68
N ILE A 380 -13.94 1.73 9.28
CA ILE A 380 -12.67 1.06 8.97
C ILE A 380 -11.97 1.69 7.76
N PRO A 381 -12.66 1.94 6.63
CA PRO A 381 -12.02 2.62 5.50
C PRO A 381 -11.51 4.02 5.87
N ALA A 382 -12.24 4.76 6.71
CA ALA A 382 -11.84 6.09 7.15
C ALA A 382 -10.55 6.05 8.01
N ILE A 383 -10.50 5.14 8.99
CA ILE A 383 -9.31 4.95 9.85
C ILE A 383 -8.10 4.48 9.01
N LEU A 384 -8.30 3.50 8.13
CA LEU A 384 -7.22 3.00 7.27
C LEU A 384 -6.68 4.09 6.33
N SER A 385 -7.56 4.92 5.78
CA SER A 385 -7.17 6.03 4.92
C SER A 385 -6.40 7.09 5.70
N LEU A 386 -6.87 7.45 6.91
CA LEU A 386 -6.23 8.40 7.79
C LEU A 386 -4.82 7.93 8.20
N LEU A 387 -4.71 6.69 8.68
CA LEU A 387 -3.45 6.14 9.17
C LEU A 387 -2.50 5.80 8.00
N GLY A 388 -3.00 5.21 6.93
CA GLY A 388 -2.21 4.84 5.76
C GLY A 388 -1.59 6.06 5.07
N SER A 389 -2.36 7.14 4.88
CA SER A 389 -1.84 8.38 4.30
C SER A 389 -0.84 9.08 5.22
N SER A 390 -1.09 9.04 6.53
CA SER A 390 -0.16 9.54 7.52
C SER A 390 1.17 8.78 7.48
N CYS A 391 1.14 7.45 7.51
CA CYS A 391 2.34 6.61 7.41
C CYS A 391 3.11 6.88 6.11
N ALA A 392 2.41 6.99 4.99
CA ALA A 392 3.04 7.28 3.70
C ALA A 392 3.74 8.65 3.68
N VAL A 393 3.12 9.68 4.27
CA VAL A 393 3.72 11.01 4.38
C VAL A 393 4.89 11.03 5.35
N VAL A 394 4.79 10.35 6.49
CA VAL A 394 5.91 10.24 7.46
C VAL A 394 7.09 9.51 6.82
N ALA A 395 6.85 8.41 6.11
CA ALA A 395 7.89 7.68 5.38
C ALA A 395 8.55 8.57 4.30
N TYR A 396 7.75 9.34 3.56
CA TYR A 396 8.24 10.29 2.58
C TYR A 396 9.10 11.38 3.22
N LEU A 397 8.66 11.96 4.35
CA LEU A 397 9.43 12.99 5.07
C LEU A 397 10.74 12.43 5.62
N ALA A 398 10.70 11.21 6.19
CA ALA A 398 11.90 10.53 6.69
C ALA A 398 12.90 10.27 5.55
N HIS A 399 12.42 9.82 4.40
CA HIS A 399 13.26 9.61 3.21
C HIS A 399 13.89 10.93 2.73
N LEU A 400 13.09 12.01 2.67
CA LEU A 400 13.59 13.33 2.27
C LEU A 400 14.63 13.88 3.24
N GLN A 401 14.44 13.69 4.55
CA GLN A 401 15.41 14.07 5.56
C GLN A 401 16.71 13.26 5.44
N GLU A 402 16.59 11.97 5.18
CA GLU A 402 17.75 11.10 4.96
C GLU A 402 18.52 11.49 3.69
N GLU A 403 17.81 11.77 2.58
CA GLU A 403 18.45 12.28 1.35
C GLU A 403 19.16 13.61 1.60
N LEU A 404 18.50 14.53 2.32
CA LEU A 404 19.10 15.83 2.64
C LEU A 404 20.34 15.66 3.54
N LYS A 405 20.25 14.77 4.52
CA LYS A 405 21.37 14.46 5.40
C LYS A 405 22.54 13.85 4.61
N ARG A 406 22.25 12.83 3.79
CA ARG A 406 23.26 12.22 2.90
C ARG A 406 23.87 13.24 1.93
N SER A 407 23.06 14.12 1.37
CA SER A 407 23.56 15.17 0.47
C SER A 407 24.47 16.15 1.21
N LYS A 408 24.11 16.54 2.44
CA LYS A 408 24.97 17.40 3.26
C LYS A 408 26.29 16.68 3.64
N GLU A 409 26.19 15.44 4.12
CA GLU A 409 27.36 14.64 4.47
C GLU A 409 28.24 14.38 3.25
N PHE A 410 27.64 14.10 2.10
CA PHE A 410 28.35 13.93 0.84
C PHE A 410 29.09 15.21 0.41
N LEU A 411 28.41 16.37 0.45
CA LEU A 411 29.02 17.65 0.12
C LEU A 411 30.17 17.98 1.10
N GLN A 412 29.95 17.75 2.41
CA GLN A 412 30.99 17.95 3.41
C GLN A 412 32.17 17.00 3.16
N SER A 413 31.88 15.71 2.93
CA SER A 413 32.92 14.73 2.60
C SER A 413 33.69 15.08 1.33
N LEU A 414 33.01 15.60 0.30
CA LEU A 414 33.69 16.04 -0.92
C LEU A 414 34.65 17.20 -0.66
N ILE A 415 34.23 18.21 0.09
CA ILE A 415 35.14 19.34 0.41
C ILE A 415 36.24 18.91 1.38
N ASP A 416 35.98 17.93 2.25
CA ASP A 416 36.97 17.37 3.17
C ASP A 416 38.03 16.50 2.46
N THR A 417 37.71 15.94 1.28
CA THR A 417 38.69 15.21 0.45
C THR A 417 39.62 16.13 -0.32
N ILE A 418 39.29 17.43 -0.41
CA ILE A 418 40.13 18.42 -1.07
C ILE A 418 41.30 18.72 -0.10
N PRO A 419 42.54 18.49 -0.55
CA PRO A 419 43.70 18.72 0.30
C PRO A 419 44.01 20.20 0.53
N ASP A 420 43.49 21.09 -0.35
CA ASP A 420 43.64 22.52 -0.16
C ASP A 420 42.68 23.00 0.95
N PRO A 421 43.15 23.76 1.93
CA PRO A 421 42.32 24.43 2.92
C PRO A 421 41.25 25.31 2.28
N ILE A 422 39.96 25.03 2.58
CA ILE A 422 38.82 25.79 2.05
C ILE A 422 38.05 26.40 3.21
N PHE A 423 37.74 27.68 3.07
CA PHE A 423 36.84 28.36 4.00
C PHE A 423 35.74 29.13 3.27
N VAL A 424 34.61 29.27 3.95
CA VAL A 424 33.51 30.14 3.53
C VAL A 424 33.16 31.05 4.71
N LYS A 425 33.15 32.35 4.45
CA LYS A 425 32.76 33.38 5.41
C LYS A 425 31.47 34.06 4.98
N ASP A 426 30.69 34.51 5.95
CA ASP A 426 29.56 35.41 5.71
C ASP A 426 30.03 36.86 5.45
N ILE A 427 29.09 37.75 5.18
CA ILE A 427 29.36 39.19 4.95
C ILE A 427 29.95 39.90 6.19
N ASN A 428 29.94 39.27 7.36
CA ASN A 428 30.52 39.77 8.60
C ASN A 428 31.89 39.10 8.88
N HIS A 429 32.49 38.48 7.88
CA HIS A 429 33.78 37.77 7.92
C HIS A 429 33.78 36.56 8.90
N ARG A 430 32.62 36.01 9.25
CA ARG A 430 32.52 34.83 10.14
C ARG A 430 32.58 33.55 9.33
N TRP A 431 33.39 32.61 9.77
CA TRP A 431 33.44 31.28 9.15
C TRP A 431 32.11 30.53 9.29
N VAL A 432 31.61 30.06 8.17
CA VAL A 432 30.34 29.32 8.07
C VAL A 432 30.56 27.89 7.62
N VAL A 433 31.50 27.68 6.69
CA VAL A 433 31.87 26.35 6.17
C VAL A 433 33.39 26.26 6.11
N LEU A 434 33.94 25.16 6.56
CA LEU A 434 35.35 24.85 6.56
C LEU A 434 35.53 23.39 6.15
N ASN A 435 36.59 23.06 5.42
CA ASN A 435 36.97 21.67 5.21
C ASN A 435 37.98 21.19 6.27
N GLN A 436 38.15 19.88 6.35
CA GLN A 436 39.09 19.27 7.29
C GLN A 436 40.52 19.79 7.08
N ALA A 437 40.93 19.98 5.83
CA ALA A 437 42.23 20.50 5.49
C ALA A 437 42.46 21.90 6.07
N TYR A 438 41.44 22.76 6.08
CA TYR A 438 41.53 24.08 6.70
C TYR A 438 41.75 23.98 8.21
N CYS A 439 40.97 23.16 8.89
CA CYS A 439 41.10 22.97 10.34
C CYS A 439 42.50 22.41 10.73
N GLN A 440 42.99 21.45 9.95
CA GLN A 440 44.34 20.88 10.16
C GLN A 440 45.46 21.88 9.88
N PHE A 441 45.31 22.68 8.82
CA PHE A 441 46.29 23.66 8.41
C PHE A 441 46.38 24.81 9.41
N ILE A 442 45.25 25.31 9.89
CA ILE A 442 45.22 26.39 10.89
C ILE A 442 45.60 25.88 12.29
N GLY A 443 45.35 24.61 12.58
CA GLY A 443 45.64 23.99 13.87
C GLY A 443 44.54 24.17 14.91
N TYR A 444 43.33 24.59 14.50
CA TYR A 444 42.13 24.72 15.37
C TYR A 444 41.01 23.82 14.92
N PRO A 445 40.25 23.16 15.82
CA PRO A 445 39.13 22.35 15.46
C PRO A 445 37.92 23.23 14.99
N TRP A 446 37.07 22.64 14.19
CA TRP A 446 35.89 23.30 13.56
C TRP A 446 34.99 24.03 14.56
N GLU A 447 34.79 23.47 15.74
CA GLU A 447 33.95 24.03 16.80
C GLU A 447 34.48 25.37 17.35
N ILE A 448 35.79 25.58 17.31
CA ILE A 448 36.42 26.82 17.74
C ILE A 448 36.36 27.89 16.65
N LEU A 449 36.47 27.47 15.38
CA LEU A 449 36.52 28.37 14.22
C LEU A 449 35.15 28.90 13.85
N THR A 450 34.09 28.06 13.93
CA THR A 450 32.77 28.41 13.44
C THR A 450 32.18 29.65 14.12
N HIS A 451 31.66 30.58 13.33
CA HIS A 451 31.06 31.86 13.71
C HIS A 451 32.03 32.88 14.34
N ARG A 452 33.32 32.62 14.32
CA ARG A 452 34.37 33.61 14.68
C ARG A 452 34.92 34.29 13.47
N THR A 453 35.74 35.34 13.69
CA THR A 453 36.42 36.15 12.69
C THR A 453 37.94 35.97 12.81
N ASP A 454 38.71 36.47 11.84
CA ASP A 454 40.15 36.41 11.84
C ASP A 454 40.78 37.07 13.07
N TYR A 455 40.21 38.18 13.54
CA TYR A 455 40.68 38.91 14.73
C TYR A 455 40.54 38.14 16.02
N ASP A 456 39.69 37.11 16.05
CA ASP A 456 39.50 36.30 17.26
C ASP A 456 40.65 35.26 17.47
N LEU A 457 41.43 34.99 16.41
CA LEU A 457 42.36 33.85 16.38
C LEU A 457 43.77 34.18 15.89
N PHE A 458 43.97 35.22 15.04
CA PHE A 458 45.24 35.54 14.42
C PHE A 458 45.85 36.82 14.96
N PRO A 459 47.19 36.99 14.84
CA PRO A 459 47.86 38.25 15.15
C PRO A 459 47.23 39.40 14.37
N GLN A 460 47.10 40.59 14.99
CA GLN A 460 46.38 41.72 14.41
C GLN A 460 46.92 42.10 13.02
N ALA A 461 48.24 42.06 12.83
CA ALA A 461 48.89 42.42 11.55
C ALA A 461 48.52 41.45 10.41
N GLU A 462 48.32 40.16 10.69
CA GLU A 462 47.84 39.19 9.70
C GLU A 462 46.34 39.31 9.47
N ALA A 463 45.56 39.46 10.55
CA ALA A 463 44.13 39.64 10.49
C ALA A 463 43.72 40.88 9.68
N ASP A 464 44.49 41.98 9.80
CA ASP A 464 44.30 43.20 9.03
C ASP A 464 44.43 42.96 7.49
N ILE A 465 45.43 42.13 7.10
CA ILE A 465 45.67 41.76 5.68
C ILE A 465 44.50 40.88 5.18
N PHE A 466 44.13 39.85 5.96
CA PHE A 466 43.03 38.97 5.57
C PHE A 466 41.71 39.74 5.40
N TRP A 467 41.41 40.63 6.35
CA TRP A 467 40.22 41.46 6.30
C TRP A 467 40.21 42.41 5.10
N GLN A 468 41.35 43.07 4.81
CA GLN A 468 41.47 43.98 3.70
C GLN A 468 41.26 43.27 2.35
N GLU A 469 41.83 42.08 2.18
CA GLU A 469 41.68 41.32 0.94
C GLU A 469 40.25 40.73 0.81
N ASP A 470 39.63 40.29 1.93
CA ASP A 470 38.25 39.84 1.96
C ASP A 470 37.30 40.99 1.56
N GLU A 471 37.51 42.21 2.11
CA GLU A 471 36.69 43.39 1.86
C GLU A 471 36.81 43.88 0.39
N LEU A 472 38.00 43.80 -0.20
CA LEU A 472 38.20 44.09 -1.62
C LEU A 472 37.38 43.19 -2.52
N VAL A 473 37.25 41.90 -2.19
CA VAL A 473 36.43 40.95 -2.96
C VAL A 473 34.93 41.24 -2.74
N LEU A 474 34.52 41.54 -1.52
CA LEU A 474 33.14 41.92 -1.21
C LEU A 474 32.69 43.19 -1.92
N GLN A 475 33.57 44.20 -2.05
CA GLN A 475 33.27 45.48 -2.70
C GLN A 475 33.35 45.40 -4.23
N THR A 476 34.38 44.75 -4.77
CA THR A 476 34.61 44.70 -6.22
C THR A 476 33.82 43.59 -6.91
N HIS A 477 33.35 42.60 -6.20
CA HIS A 477 32.71 41.40 -6.74
C HIS A 477 33.59 40.62 -7.72
N GLN A 478 34.90 40.86 -7.71
CA GLN A 478 35.87 40.21 -8.59
C GLN A 478 36.69 39.19 -7.78
N PRO A 479 36.92 37.98 -8.31
CA PRO A 479 37.84 37.02 -7.68
C PRO A 479 39.25 37.61 -7.60
N ARG A 480 39.92 37.37 -6.47
CA ARG A 480 41.32 37.79 -6.26
C ARG A 480 42.14 36.61 -5.77
N GLU A 481 43.42 36.62 -6.09
CA GLU A 481 44.43 35.71 -5.60
C GLU A 481 45.64 36.54 -5.17
N ASN A 482 46.08 36.36 -3.96
CA ASN A 482 47.21 37.04 -3.38
C ASN A 482 48.07 36.07 -2.57
N GLU A 483 49.35 36.40 -2.50
CA GLU A 483 50.31 35.68 -1.63
C GLU A 483 50.42 36.45 -0.33
N GLU A 484 50.35 35.73 0.79
CA GLU A 484 50.37 36.30 2.13
C GLU A 484 51.04 35.35 3.13
N TYR A 485 51.58 35.91 4.22
CA TYR A 485 52.12 35.11 5.30
C TYR A 485 51.03 34.78 6.32
N PHE A 486 51.06 33.55 6.80
CA PHE A 486 50.12 33.02 7.75
C PHE A 486 50.83 32.25 8.84
N THR A 487 50.51 32.50 10.12
CA THR A 487 51.08 31.80 11.28
C THR A 487 50.05 30.86 11.89
N ASP A 488 50.34 29.58 11.92
CA ASP A 488 49.44 28.54 12.45
C ASP A 488 49.39 28.58 13.99
N ALA A 489 48.48 27.74 14.59
CA ALA A 489 48.33 27.62 16.03
C ALA A 489 49.58 27.13 16.75
N HIS A 490 50.56 26.56 16.02
CA HIS A 490 51.83 26.06 16.56
C HIS A 490 52.98 27.10 16.44
N GLY A 491 52.66 28.25 15.86
CA GLY A 491 53.64 29.35 15.66
C GLY A 491 54.56 29.17 14.45
N VAL A 492 54.19 28.29 13.49
CA VAL A 492 54.91 28.13 12.23
C VAL A 492 54.35 29.06 11.19
N THR A 493 55.24 29.85 10.54
CA THR A 493 54.85 30.78 9.48
C THR A 493 54.97 30.12 8.11
N HIS A 494 53.90 30.12 7.36
CA HIS A 494 53.76 29.63 5.99
C HIS A 494 53.66 30.75 4.99
N LEU A 495 54.16 30.58 3.79
CA LEU A 495 53.81 31.42 2.65
C LEU A 495 52.62 30.77 1.93
N ILE A 496 51.48 31.45 1.91
CA ILE A 496 50.28 30.94 1.33
C ILE A 496 49.83 31.75 0.14
N SER A 497 49.23 31.11 -0.87
CA SER A 497 48.44 31.77 -1.90
C SER A 497 46.98 31.56 -1.58
N THR A 498 46.22 32.60 -1.32
CA THR A 498 44.80 32.59 -1.03
C THR A 498 43.99 33.11 -2.18
N LYS A 499 43.17 32.27 -2.78
CA LYS A 499 42.21 32.67 -3.81
C LYS A 499 40.83 32.89 -3.21
N ARG A 500 40.31 34.09 -3.33
CA ARG A 500 39.03 34.51 -2.78
C ARG A 500 38.04 34.80 -3.90
N SER A 501 36.78 34.37 -3.74
CA SER A 501 35.69 34.60 -4.67
C SER A 501 34.36 34.80 -3.94
N LEU A 502 33.43 35.51 -4.56
CA LEU A 502 32.10 35.73 -4.01
C LEU A 502 31.12 34.72 -4.55
N HIS A 503 30.36 34.12 -3.64
CA HIS A 503 29.24 33.23 -3.96
C HIS A 503 27.94 33.85 -3.48
N LYS A 504 26.87 33.75 -4.30
CA LYS A 504 25.51 34.14 -3.95
C LYS A 504 24.62 32.91 -3.90
N ASP A 505 23.99 32.67 -2.75
CA ASP A 505 23.08 31.56 -2.61
C ASP A 505 21.71 31.82 -3.29
N ALA A 506 20.84 30.80 -3.33
CA ALA A 506 19.50 30.87 -3.91
C ALA A 506 18.56 31.86 -3.16
N ALA A 507 18.87 32.21 -1.91
CA ALA A 507 18.13 33.20 -1.13
C ALA A 507 18.64 34.63 -1.35
N GLY A 508 19.78 34.77 -2.04
CA GLY A 508 20.39 36.05 -2.33
C GLY A 508 21.48 36.51 -1.35
N ASN A 509 21.83 35.63 -0.36
CA ASN A 509 22.90 35.92 0.59
C ASN A 509 24.25 35.78 -0.09
N LEU A 510 25.17 36.68 0.26
CA LEU A 510 26.53 36.66 -0.22
C LEU A 510 27.46 35.98 0.75
N PHE A 511 28.37 35.18 0.21
CA PHE A 511 29.39 34.45 0.96
C PHE A 511 30.74 34.63 0.27
N LEU A 512 31.79 34.81 1.04
CA LEU A 512 33.17 34.80 0.57
C LEU A 512 33.70 33.37 0.64
N VAL A 513 34.17 32.83 -0.46
CA VAL A 513 34.79 31.51 -0.55
C VAL A 513 36.28 31.71 -0.79
N GLY A 514 37.08 31.14 0.10
CA GLY A 514 38.54 31.18 -0.03
C GLY A 514 39.13 29.78 -0.10
N VAL A 515 40.16 29.64 -0.93
CA VAL A 515 40.98 28.42 -1.05
C VAL A 515 42.46 28.83 -0.79
N ILE A 516 43.08 28.17 0.11
CA ILE A 516 44.45 28.42 0.50
C ILE A 516 45.36 27.35 -0.09
N ARG A 517 46.51 27.73 -0.57
CA ARG A 517 47.60 26.87 -0.95
C ARG A 517 48.87 27.26 -0.22
N ASP A 518 49.42 26.32 0.51
CA ASP A 518 50.80 26.48 0.99
C ASP A 518 51.77 26.30 -0.17
N ILE A 519 52.43 27.40 -0.50
CA ILE A 519 53.43 27.48 -1.61
C ILE A 519 54.83 27.44 -1.11
N THR A 520 55.05 27.26 0.19
CA THR A 520 56.39 27.24 0.83
C THR A 520 57.31 26.19 0.20
N GLU A 521 56.79 24.99 -0.01
CA GLU A 521 57.55 23.91 -0.66
C GLU A 521 57.58 24.00 -2.19
N ARG A 522 56.62 24.72 -2.81
CA ARG A 522 56.52 24.79 -4.24
C ARG A 522 57.71 25.50 -4.86
N GLN A 523 58.15 26.56 -4.22
CA GLN A 523 59.33 27.32 -4.66
C GLN A 523 60.63 26.46 -4.60
N LEU A 524 60.69 25.51 -3.67
CA LEU A 524 61.78 24.56 -3.55
C LEU A 524 61.69 23.38 -4.55
N ARG A 525 60.47 23.07 -5.03
CA ARG A 525 60.26 21.92 -5.91
C ARG A 525 60.19 22.24 -7.40
N GLU A 526 59.98 23.50 -7.82
CA GLU A 526 59.86 23.83 -9.24
C GLU A 526 61.12 23.48 -10.05
N ASP A 527 62.30 23.47 -9.44
CA ASP A 527 63.53 23.05 -10.10
C ASP A 527 63.73 21.53 -10.18
N ALA A 528 63.14 20.76 -9.25
CA ALA A 528 63.20 19.29 -9.25
C ALA A 528 62.11 18.63 -10.12
N LEU A 529 61.04 19.35 -10.44
CA LEU A 529 59.83 18.76 -11.05
C LEU A 529 59.88 18.66 -12.57
N LYS A 530 60.71 19.46 -13.26
CA LYS A 530 60.86 19.39 -14.72
C LYS A 530 61.32 18.03 -15.25
N GLN A 531 62.08 17.30 -14.48
CA GLN A 531 62.57 15.97 -14.86
C GLN A 531 61.59 14.81 -14.58
N LYS A 532 60.70 14.97 -13.60
CA LYS A 532 59.82 13.89 -13.17
C LYS A 532 58.45 13.84 -13.88
N ASN A 533 58.05 14.92 -14.56
CA ASN A 533 56.77 15.03 -15.20
C ASN A 533 56.58 14.13 -16.47
N ALA A 534 57.68 13.76 -17.11
CA ALA A 534 57.61 12.89 -18.29
C ALA A 534 57.29 11.40 -17.91
N GLU A 535 57.72 10.95 -16.73
CA GLU A 535 57.46 9.56 -16.30
C GLU A 535 56.04 9.30 -15.79
N LEU A 536 55.39 10.28 -15.16
CA LEU A 536 54.11 10.11 -14.52
C LEU A 536 52.93 10.09 -15.49
N SER A 537 53.08 10.80 -16.63
CA SER A 537 52.05 10.82 -17.68
C SER A 537 51.83 9.46 -18.33
N HIS A 538 52.91 8.66 -18.40
CA HIS A 538 52.85 7.35 -19.04
C HIS A 538 52.09 6.30 -18.19
N GLN A 539 52.15 6.40 -16.86
CA GLN A 539 51.48 5.41 -15.97
C GLN A 539 49.96 5.55 -15.86
N ALA A 540 49.45 6.75 -16.09
CA ALA A 540 47.99 7.00 -15.94
C ALA A 540 47.14 6.42 -17.08
N TYR A 541 47.74 6.20 -18.26
CA TYR A 541 47.05 5.80 -19.48
C TYR A 541 47.48 4.43 -20.02
N HIS A 542 48.47 3.82 -19.40
CA HIS A 542 49.02 2.53 -19.85
C HIS A 542 48.92 1.46 -18.78
N ASP A 543 48.75 0.19 -19.21
CA ASP A 543 48.79 -0.98 -18.38
C ASP A 543 50.22 -1.24 -17.89
N ALA A 544 50.43 -1.30 -16.60
CA ALA A 544 51.76 -1.40 -16.00
C ALA A 544 52.54 -2.69 -16.41
N LEU A 545 51.82 -3.76 -16.77
CA LEU A 545 52.42 -5.04 -17.13
C LEU A 545 52.85 -5.07 -18.61
N THR A 546 51.96 -4.65 -19.50
CA THR A 546 52.17 -4.78 -20.95
C THR A 546 52.57 -3.50 -21.67
N GLY A 547 52.48 -2.36 -20.99
CA GLY A 547 52.73 -1.03 -21.59
C GLY A 547 51.74 -0.63 -22.68
N LEU A 548 50.64 -1.35 -22.83
CA LEU A 548 49.55 -1.00 -23.72
C LEU A 548 48.65 0.07 -23.09
N PRO A 549 47.88 0.83 -23.88
CA PRO A 549 46.74 1.60 -23.38
C PRO A 549 45.88 0.78 -22.41
N ASN A 550 45.61 1.37 -21.26
CA ASN A 550 44.73 0.76 -20.27
C ASN A 550 43.25 1.00 -20.63
N ARG A 551 42.37 0.52 -19.77
CA ARG A 551 40.91 0.66 -19.95
C ARG A 551 40.48 2.10 -20.15
N LYS A 552 41.09 3.05 -19.43
CA LYS A 552 40.74 4.48 -19.53
C LYS A 552 41.08 5.04 -20.92
N MET A 553 42.33 4.84 -21.36
CA MET A 553 42.77 5.31 -22.66
C MET A 553 42.04 4.58 -23.80
N PHE A 554 41.63 3.34 -23.62
CA PHE A 554 40.79 2.62 -24.56
C PHE A 554 39.46 3.33 -24.80
N TYR A 555 38.70 3.69 -23.74
CA TYR A 555 37.42 4.36 -23.92
C TYR A 555 37.54 5.76 -24.51
N GLU A 556 38.54 6.52 -24.09
CA GLU A 556 38.85 7.83 -24.69
C GLU A 556 39.19 7.70 -26.20
N SER A 557 40.02 6.70 -26.53
CA SER A 557 40.40 6.44 -27.91
C SER A 557 39.23 5.93 -28.75
N LEU A 558 38.37 5.08 -28.19
CA LEU A 558 37.17 4.59 -28.86
C LEU A 558 36.21 5.73 -29.13
N HIS A 559 35.99 6.62 -28.13
CA HIS A 559 35.10 7.77 -28.29
C HIS A 559 35.60 8.71 -29.39
N GLN A 560 36.88 9.06 -29.39
CA GLN A 560 37.49 9.90 -30.42
C GLN A 560 37.43 9.22 -31.81
N ALA A 561 37.62 7.90 -31.87
CA ALA A 561 37.53 7.14 -33.12
C ALA A 561 36.11 7.12 -33.66
N LEU A 562 35.09 7.01 -32.79
CA LEU A 562 33.67 7.06 -33.14
C LEU A 562 33.26 8.46 -33.64
N GLU A 563 33.70 9.52 -32.96
CA GLU A 563 33.47 10.91 -33.41
C GLU A 563 34.02 11.17 -34.82
N ARG A 564 35.25 10.68 -35.10
CA ARG A 564 35.87 10.78 -36.42
C ARG A 564 35.12 9.96 -37.46
N ALA A 565 34.76 8.70 -37.13
CA ALA A 565 34.02 7.83 -38.02
C ALA A 565 32.63 8.40 -38.35
N SER A 566 31.95 9.00 -37.36
CA SER A 566 30.67 9.69 -37.53
C SER A 566 30.80 10.91 -38.45
N SER A 567 31.83 11.74 -38.26
CA SER A 567 32.04 12.97 -39.03
C SER A 567 32.42 12.67 -40.50
N ASN A 568 33.17 11.61 -40.72
CA ASN A 568 33.68 11.23 -42.05
C ASN A 568 32.81 10.16 -42.77
N GLN A 569 31.75 9.68 -42.12
CA GLN A 569 30.90 8.55 -42.59
C GLN A 569 31.73 7.30 -42.92
N GLU A 570 32.71 7.02 -42.05
CA GLU A 570 33.60 5.85 -42.16
C GLU A 570 33.12 4.69 -41.29
N LEU A 571 33.46 3.48 -41.68
CA LEU A 571 33.28 2.31 -40.86
C LEU A 571 34.43 2.18 -39.84
N LEU A 572 34.10 1.76 -38.66
CA LEU A 572 35.05 1.38 -37.61
C LEU A 572 34.71 -0.03 -37.12
N ALA A 573 35.76 -0.83 -36.85
CA ALA A 573 35.56 -2.12 -36.19
C ALA A 573 36.19 -2.07 -34.77
N LEU A 574 35.45 -2.59 -33.83
CA LEU A 574 35.94 -2.93 -32.51
C LEU A 574 36.06 -4.44 -32.40
N LEU A 575 37.28 -4.90 -32.07
CA LEU A 575 37.56 -6.30 -31.76
C LEU A 575 37.76 -6.45 -30.28
N PHE A 576 37.04 -7.37 -29.65
CA PHE A 576 37.21 -7.76 -28.26
C PHE A 576 37.82 -9.17 -28.22
N LEU A 577 38.95 -9.32 -27.58
CA LEU A 577 39.76 -10.51 -27.57
C LEU A 577 39.93 -11.04 -26.15
N ASP A 578 39.88 -12.35 -26.02
CA ASP A 578 40.16 -13.06 -24.76
C ASP A 578 41.05 -14.29 -25.08
N LEU A 579 42.04 -14.52 -24.21
CA LEU A 579 42.96 -15.62 -24.41
C LEU A 579 42.40 -16.93 -23.87
N ASP A 580 42.17 -17.86 -24.77
CA ASP A 580 41.57 -19.16 -24.46
C ASP A 580 42.45 -20.00 -23.53
N GLY A 581 41.95 -20.27 -22.32
CA GLY A 581 42.65 -21.15 -21.39
C GLY A 581 43.76 -20.46 -20.60
N PHE A 582 43.88 -19.12 -20.62
CA PHE A 582 44.89 -18.37 -19.88
C PHE A 582 44.91 -18.68 -18.37
N LYS A 583 43.73 -18.87 -17.78
CA LYS A 583 43.59 -19.26 -16.38
C LYS A 583 44.28 -20.60 -16.09
N SER A 584 44.13 -21.58 -16.97
CA SER A 584 44.81 -22.89 -16.83
C SER A 584 46.34 -22.75 -16.87
N ILE A 585 46.85 -21.82 -17.69
CA ILE A 585 48.29 -21.54 -17.77
C ILE A 585 48.76 -20.95 -16.46
N ASN A 586 48.04 -19.97 -15.87
CA ASN A 586 48.33 -19.42 -14.55
C ASN A 586 48.29 -20.49 -13.46
N ASP A 587 47.25 -21.34 -13.50
CA ASP A 587 47.07 -22.40 -12.48
C ASP A 587 48.16 -23.50 -12.59
N THR A 588 48.73 -23.72 -13.77
CA THR A 588 49.68 -24.79 -14.02
C THR A 588 51.14 -24.33 -13.95
N LEU A 589 51.44 -23.15 -14.50
CA LEU A 589 52.80 -22.63 -14.65
C LEU A 589 53.09 -21.40 -13.75
N GLY A 590 52.07 -20.91 -13.05
CA GLY A 590 52.17 -19.78 -12.14
C GLY A 590 51.95 -18.41 -12.83
N HIS A 591 51.59 -17.42 -12.01
CA HIS A 591 51.28 -16.05 -12.47
C HIS A 591 52.44 -15.36 -13.18
N ASN A 592 53.72 -15.67 -12.81
CA ASN A 592 54.87 -15.06 -13.46
C ASN A 592 54.98 -15.47 -14.94
N VAL A 593 54.68 -16.72 -15.28
CA VAL A 593 54.66 -17.20 -16.68
C VAL A 593 53.47 -16.61 -17.41
N GLY A 594 52.30 -16.48 -16.73
CA GLY A 594 51.14 -15.77 -17.27
C GLY A 594 51.44 -14.32 -17.60
N ASP A 595 52.17 -13.60 -16.74
CA ASP A 595 52.60 -12.22 -16.97
C ASP A 595 53.57 -12.10 -18.17
N LEU A 596 54.51 -13.04 -18.30
CA LEU A 596 55.37 -13.11 -19.48
C LEU A 596 54.58 -13.40 -20.75
N LEU A 597 53.61 -14.30 -20.69
CA LEU A 597 52.71 -14.57 -21.79
C LEU A 597 51.90 -13.33 -22.21
N LEU A 598 51.34 -12.61 -21.26
CA LEU A 598 50.58 -11.37 -21.52
C LEU A 598 51.47 -10.31 -22.20
N LYS A 599 52.74 -10.14 -21.78
CA LYS A 599 53.71 -9.25 -22.44
C LYS A 599 54.00 -9.71 -23.87
N ALA A 600 54.22 -11.00 -24.06
CA ALA A 600 54.52 -11.58 -25.39
C ALA A 600 53.28 -11.47 -26.32
N VAL A 601 52.09 -11.72 -25.81
CA VAL A 601 50.82 -11.51 -26.55
C VAL A 601 50.68 -10.07 -26.96
N ALA A 602 50.84 -9.11 -26.05
CA ALA A 602 50.82 -7.70 -26.32
C ALA A 602 51.77 -7.29 -27.45
N SER A 603 53.01 -7.79 -27.40
CA SER A 603 53.99 -7.52 -28.45
C SER A 603 53.57 -8.12 -29.81
N ARG A 604 53.08 -9.35 -29.81
CA ARG A 604 52.62 -10.05 -31.03
C ARG A 604 51.39 -9.41 -31.66
N LEU A 605 50.48 -8.97 -30.84
CA LEU A 605 49.27 -8.20 -31.29
C LEU A 605 49.67 -6.87 -31.94
N LYS A 606 50.66 -6.14 -31.37
CA LYS A 606 51.19 -4.90 -31.98
C LYS A 606 51.72 -5.16 -33.41
N GLN A 607 52.39 -6.27 -33.65
CA GLN A 607 52.94 -6.63 -34.98
C GLN A 607 51.86 -7.02 -36.01
N CYS A 608 50.65 -7.35 -35.54
CA CYS A 608 49.51 -7.65 -36.40
C CYS A 608 48.80 -6.41 -36.92
N LEU A 609 49.01 -5.25 -36.27
CA LEU A 609 48.23 -4.04 -36.46
C LEU A 609 49.03 -2.97 -37.19
N ARG A 610 48.31 -1.98 -37.79
CA ARG A 610 48.88 -0.80 -38.44
C ARG A 610 49.11 0.29 -37.40
N GLY A 611 49.86 1.31 -37.76
CA GLY A 611 50.11 2.46 -36.86
C GLY A 611 48.84 3.28 -36.48
N SER A 612 47.76 3.15 -37.33
CA SER A 612 46.46 3.78 -37.03
C SER A 612 45.57 2.97 -36.10
N ASP A 613 45.84 1.69 -35.93
CA ASP A 613 45.04 0.80 -35.13
C ASP A 613 45.42 0.94 -33.61
N ILE A 614 44.43 0.89 -32.76
CA ILE A 614 44.65 1.09 -31.32
C ILE A 614 44.42 -0.27 -30.63
N ILE A 615 45.45 -0.73 -29.91
CA ILE A 615 45.37 -1.93 -29.09
C ILE A 615 45.39 -1.50 -27.62
N SER A 616 44.59 -2.14 -26.78
CA SER A 616 44.49 -1.89 -25.36
C SER A 616 44.38 -3.21 -24.59
N ARG A 617 44.78 -3.18 -23.30
CA ARG A 617 44.48 -4.27 -22.37
C ARG A 617 43.52 -3.74 -21.30
N LEU A 618 42.36 -4.36 -21.19
CA LEU A 618 41.32 -3.91 -20.24
C LEU A 618 41.56 -4.44 -18.82
N GLY A 619 42.21 -5.61 -18.72
CA GLY A 619 42.51 -6.28 -17.49
C GLY A 619 42.59 -7.81 -17.71
N GLY A 620 43.24 -8.54 -16.82
CA GLY A 620 43.34 -10.00 -16.97
C GLY A 620 43.92 -10.42 -18.34
N ASP A 621 43.18 -11.25 -19.06
CA ASP A 621 43.46 -11.79 -20.41
C ASP A 621 42.68 -11.10 -21.54
N GLU A 622 41.99 -9.97 -21.21
CA GLU A 622 41.16 -9.22 -22.16
C GLU A 622 41.99 -8.16 -22.88
N PHE A 623 41.99 -8.21 -24.20
CA PHE A 623 42.53 -7.19 -25.07
C PHE A 623 41.45 -6.64 -26.00
N THR A 624 41.63 -5.41 -26.42
CA THR A 624 40.74 -4.79 -27.42
C THR A 624 41.55 -4.15 -28.52
N VAL A 625 40.98 -4.17 -29.73
CA VAL A 625 41.56 -3.52 -30.91
C VAL A 625 40.49 -2.65 -31.57
N ILE A 626 40.80 -1.38 -31.77
CA ILE A 626 39.99 -0.45 -32.53
C ILE A 626 40.65 -0.33 -33.92
N LEU A 627 39.89 -0.60 -34.96
CA LEU A 627 40.30 -0.44 -36.37
C LEU A 627 39.51 0.76 -36.95
N PRO A 628 40.07 1.95 -36.96
CA PRO A 628 39.39 3.12 -37.49
C PRO A 628 39.45 3.11 -39.02
N ALA A 629 38.48 3.73 -39.68
CA ALA A 629 38.43 4.01 -41.10
C ALA A 629 38.68 2.75 -41.99
N ILE A 630 37.93 1.68 -41.68
CA ILE A 630 38.03 0.45 -42.51
C ILE A 630 37.14 0.56 -43.77
N PRO A 631 37.60 0.09 -44.95
CA PRO A 631 36.82 0.15 -46.16
C PRO A 631 35.63 -0.80 -46.21
N GLY A 632 35.57 -1.76 -45.31
CA GLY A 632 34.48 -2.74 -45.18
C GLY A 632 34.76 -3.79 -44.09
N SER A 633 33.75 -4.61 -43.76
CA SER A 633 33.85 -5.68 -42.76
C SER A 633 34.97 -6.70 -43.05
N TYR A 634 35.26 -6.91 -44.33
CA TYR A 634 36.34 -7.79 -44.77
C TYR A 634 37.72 -7.43 -44.19
N GLU A 635 38.00 -6.12 -43.99
CA GLU A 635 39.29 -5.72 -43.39
C GLU A 635 39.36 -6.09 -41.90
N ALA A 636 38.26 -5.97 -41.17
CA ALA A 636 38.17 -6.44 -39.78
C ALA A 636 38.33 -7.97 -39.68
N GLU A 637 37.71 -8.68 -40.60
CA GLU A 637 37.86 -10.12 -40.72
C GLU A 637 39.30 -10.53 -41.00
N LYS A 638 39.98 -9.87 -41.92
CA LYS A 638 41.38 -10.12 -42.26
C LYS A 638 42.32 -9.88 -41.07
N VAL A 639 42.09 -8.80 -40.29
CA VAL A 639 42.85 -8.53 -39.09
C VAL A 639 42.56 -9.59 -38.02
N ALA A 640 41.32 -9.95 -37.79
CA ALA A 640 40.94 -11.00 -36.85
C ALA A 640 41.57 -12.35 -37.19
N LYS A 641 41.54 -12.77 -38.46
CA LYS A 641 42.23 -13.99 -38.96
C LYS A 641 43.72 -13.93 -38.70
N LYS A 642 44.35 -12.79 -39.02
CA LYS A 642 45.79 -12.57 -38.78
C LYS A 642 46.13 -12.68 -37.29
N ILE A 643 45.30 -12.12 -36.41
CA ILE A 643 45.48 -12.21 -34.96
C ILE A 643 45.31 -13.66 -34.50
N CYS A 644 44.24 -14.36 -34.88
CA CYS A 644 44.07 -15.77 -34.50
C CYS A 644 45.28 -16.61 -34.91
N TYR A 645 45.71 -16.46 -36.17
CA TYR A 645 46.87 -17.19 -36.69
C TYR A 645 48.15 -16.84 -35.93
N ALA A 646 48.37 -15.57 -35.64
CA ALA A 646 49.57 -15.13 -34.89
C ALA A 646 49.57 -15.65 -33.45
N ILE A 647 48.44 -15.56 -32.72
CA ILE A 647 48.35 -15.98 -31.32
C ILE A 647 48.45 -17.51 -31.20
N MET A 648 47.98 -18.27 -32.16
CA MET A 648 48.09 -19.74 -32.21
C MET A 648 49.54 -20.22 -32.30
N GLN A 649 50.48 -19.41 -32.79
CA GLN A 649 51.88 -19.78 -32.85
C GLN A 649 52.48 -19.89 -31.46
N PRO A 650 53.32 -20.89 -31.16
CA PRO A 650 53.89 -21.07 -29.85
C PRO A 650 54.64 -19.81 -29.32
N PHE A 651 54.51 -19.56 -28.04
CA PHE A 651 55.25 -18.54 -27.34
C PHE A 651 56.43 -19.19 -26.61
N ILE A 652 57.64 -18.71 -26.86
CA ILE A 652 58.83 -19.11 -26.15
C ILE A 652 59.02 -18.10 -25.01
N LEU A 653 58.77 -18.52 -23.78
CA LEU A 653 58.82 -17.69 -22.56
C LEU A 653 59.90 -18.27 -21.64
N GLU A 654 61.09 -17.74 -21.71
CA GLU A 654 62.26 -18.27 -21.00
C GLU A 654 62.44 -19.77 -21.30
N GLU A 655 62.24 -20.64 -20.32
CA GLU A 655 62.37 -22.10 -20.48
C GLU A 655 61.09 -22.82 -20.90
N TYR A 656 59.93 -22.08 -21.00
CA TYR A 656 58.65 -22.64 -21.31
C TYR A 656 58.20 -22.35 -22.78
N THR A 657 57.68 -23.35 -23.40
CA THR A 657 56.96 -23.18 -24.70
C THR A 657 55.47 -23.33 -24.46
N VAL A 658 54.77 -22.22 -24.56
CA VAL A 658 53.31 -22.13 -24.26
C VAL A 658 52.54 -21.91 -25.56
N SER A 659 51.47 -22.68 -25.76
CA SER A 659 50.51 -22.46 -26.85
C SER A 659 49.21 -21.96 -26.27
N VAL A 660 48.70 -20.89 -26.83
CA VAL A 660 47.43 -20.28 -26.46
C VAL A 660 46.70 -19.85 -27.72
N THR A 661 45.42 -19.87 -27.68
CA THR A 661 44.57 -19.35 -28.76
C THR A 661 43.79 -18.14 -28.26
N THR A 662 43.05 -17.48 -29.14
CA THR A 662 42.22 -16.34 -28.76
C THR A 662 40.85 -16.45 -29.45
N SER A 663 39.82 -16.11 -28.66
CA SER A 663 38.46 -15.91 -29.19
C SER A 663 38.24 -14.43 -29.39
N ILE A 664 37.73 -14.04 -30.55
CA ILE A 664 37.57 -12.65 -30.97
C ILE A 664 36.10 -12.37 -31.32
N GLY A 665 35.54 -11.34 -30.68
CA GLY A 665 34.27 -10.78 -31.10
C GLY A 665 34.46 -9.46 -31.82
N ILE A 666 33.72 -9.24 -32.87
CA ILE A 666 33.80 -8.07 -33.74
C ILE A 666 32.46 -7.35 -33.76
N SER A 667 32.46 -6.07 -33.47
CA SER A 667 31.33 -5.16 -33.70
C SER A 667 31.72 -4.03 -34.64
N LEU A 668 30.79 -3.65 -35.52
CA LEU A 668 31.01 -2.65 -36.57
C LEU A 668 30.17 -1.39 -36.29
N TYR A 669 30.82 -0.23 -36.25
CA TYR A 669 30.14 1.05 -36.28
C TYR A 669 29.86 1.47 -37.71
N PRO A 670 28.66 1.99 -38.05
CA PRO A 670 27.48 2.20 -37.19
C PRO A 670 26.50 1.02 -37.19
N ILE A 671 26.84 -0.12 -37.77
CA ILE A 671 25.95 -1.28 -38.06
C ILE A 671 25.48 -1.93 -36.74
N ASP A 672 26.44 -2.25 -35.90
CA ASP A 672 26.18 -3.00 -34.63
C ASP A 672 26.05 -2.07 -33.40
N GLY A 673 26.08 -0.76 -33.61
CA GLY A 673 25.91 0.25 -32.56
C GLY A 673 26.51 1.58 -32.92
N GLN A 674 26.01 2.65 -32.28
CA GLN A 674 26.48 4.02 -32.52
C GLN A 674 27.23 4.60 -31.31
N GLU A 675 27.12 3.97 -30.15
CA GLU A 675 27.75 4.38 -28.90
C GLU A 675 28.84 3.39 -28.47
N SER A 676 29.86 3.89 -27.79
CA SER A 676 31.00 3.10 -27.32
C SER A 676 30.57 1.90 -26.48
N ASP A 677 29.66 2.10 -25.52
CA ASP A 677 29.20 1.06 -24.62
C ASP A 677 28.42 -0.06 -25.35
N ILE A 678 27.63 0.31 -26.37
CA ILE A 678 26.88 -0.64 -27.20
C ILE A 678 27.86 -1.50 -28.03
N LEU A 679 28.82 -0.85 -28.67
CA LEU A 679 29.83 -1.55 -29.48
C LEU A 679 30.67 -2.49 -28.63
N VAL A 680 31.11 -2.05 -27.46
CA VAL A 680 31.87 -2.90 -26.52
C VAL A 680 31.06 -4.09 -26.09
N LYS A 681 29.79 -3.88 -25.67
CA LYS A 681 28.87 -4.95 -25.28
C LYS A 681 28.62 -5.96 -26.43
N ASN A 682 28.45 -5.46 -27.64
CA ASN A 682 28.18 -6.31 -28.82
C ASN A 682 29.43 -7.08 -29.25
N ALA A 683 30.61 -6.47 -29.20
CA ALA A 683 31.86 -7.16 -29.43
C ALA A 683 32.12 -8.23 -28.36
N ASP A 684 31.89 -7.95 -27.08
CA ASP A 684 32.02 -8.92 -25.99
C ASP A 684 31.04 -10.10 -26.18
N ALA A 685 29.76 -9.84 -26.50
CA ALA A 685 28.78 -10.90 -26.79
C ALA A 685 29.19 -11.77 -28.01
N ALA A 686 29.78 -11.17 -29.02
CA ALA A 686 30.31 -11.91 -30.17
C ALA A 686 31.55 -12.76 -29.78
N MET A 687 32.43 -12.23 -28.95
CA MET A 687 33.58 -12.95 -28.42
C MET A 687 33.13 -14.17 -27.58
N TYR A 688 32.08 -14.01 -26.78
CA TYR A 688 31.53 -15.13 -26.02
C TYR A 688 30.99 -16.24 -26.95
N ARG A 689 30.29 -15.86 -28.03
CA ARG A 689 29.85 -16.83 -29.07
C ARG A 689 31.05 -17.54 -29.76
N ALA A 690 32.16 -16.81 -29.96
CA ALA A 690 33.38 -17.42 -30.50
C ALA A 690 33.96 -18.45 -29.51
N LYS A 691 33.91 -18.21 -28.21
CA LYS A 691 34.30 -19.19 -27.17
C LYS A 691 33.41 -20.44 -27.19
N GLU A 692 32.09 -20.26 -27.24
CA GLU A 692 31.14 -21.38 -27.27
C GLU A 692 31.21 -22.18 -28.58
N GLY A 693 31.49 -21.53 -29.68
CA GLY A 693 31.61 -22.14 -31.01
C GLY A 693 32.88 -22.98 -31.23
N GLY A 694 33.72 -23.18 -30.22
CA GLY A 694 34.89 -24.06 -30.29
C GLY A 694 36.23 -23.35 -30.07
N LYS A 695 36.23 -22.07 -29.70
CA LYS A 695 37.44 -21.25 -29.46
C LYS A 695 38.30 -21.04 -30.71
N ASN A 696 39.41 -20.33 -30.58
CA ASN A 696 40.37 -20.05 -31.68
C ASN A 696 39.70 -19.56 -32.96
N GLN A 697 38.77 -18.67 -32.86
CA GLN A 697 38.00 -18.13 -33.97
C GLN A 697 37.51 -16.70 -33.68
N TYR A 698 36.95 -16.09 -34.69
CA TYR A 698 36.31 -14.80 -34.57
C TYR A 698 34.82 -14.92 -34.94
N GLN A 699 34.00 -14.05 -34.37
CA GLN A 699 32.59 -13.91 -34.66
C GLN A 699 32.23 -12.44 -34.81
N PHE A 700 31.43 -12.12 -35.80
CA PHE A 700 30.78 -10.82 -35.90
C PHE A 700 29.51 -10.78 -35.04
N PHE A 701 29.15 -9.61 -34.54
CA PHE A 701 27.91 -9.44 -33.78
C PHE A 701 26.67 -9.46 -34.70
#